data_f361a1195485d2a51c9feebf07fa474b
#
_entry.id   f361a1195485d2a51c9feebf07fa474b
#
_cell.length_a   1.000
_cell.length_b   1.000
_cell.length_c   1.000
_cell.angle_alpha   90.00
_cell.angle_beta   90.00
_cell.angle_gamma   90.00
#
_symmetry.space_group_name_H-M   'P 1'
#
loop_
_entity.id
_entity.type
_entity.pdbx_description
1 polymer ?
#
loop_
_entity_poly.entity_id
_entity_poly.type
_entity_poly.pdbx_seq_one_letter_code
_entity_poly.pdbx_strand_id
1 'polypeptide(L)'
;MKKYLMLAVAGLAIASCSKMDDYATSPAEIAQAKYNQAFLKYVGGYIDPNQTWGFSDDAYSNAPAFDFTRAVPTMPDEDDFSDKTDITKPSVITQPTINKNGAIVVTGTDNVLENINSGSTVYLEENAVLRLYNKWWSGAISLQNVNLYLSNGSRLEAPDGLYISGTTNIVNNGGSIVIGSDNNKKNIWFDNLAGIFWNNGSITGIEELGTSNDGGTFYFGSNSSFTASKISLNKVVEFWNEGNITLTSGFSAAEYGHKIYNSGTIITPKIILPKETVLWNEGTITAANSKEIDFSVSNNDVQIYNGTSATLKLETLTFNNNQQLVLNEGTLNVKGKITIPNNSEIVNYNKLTGGSFEMLSGSKFYNVAGGEVTIDGLSKISNDGSGTNKDNVWMNSGKYTTGSFEATGGCQNPAAFNNCHMTVTGKFYMNHSNFVLDGGAAVECGSFEWKDDNYFHMGGKALLKVTGQLLANNDDTGYGFYGDGTEYAVIQAGSIVKGSEGKYRAAYFGNLFIDTNDHFTQGENSADGTWYTFGDNVKFSFTDNTDVSSYQTHGAKTAQKATNFSIDIPADNAGCTPGYKYTPSNPPSTPQTDDNSIRIIAEDLSAAGDTDFDFNDVVLDVTFGNPATVILTHAGGTLPLRINGNNANEVHKLFGVWQGDDAIDENTPLQQMVNTGKGPSRPSVDLTNVLNVSINSRSEADTRLKLEVYKNGSWIEMKSDKGEPACKLAVGQDFTVLGERKSIKGAYPNFLEWVKNEKFSSQWW
;
A
#
# COMPACT_ATOMS: atom_id res chain seq x y z
N MET A 1 31.99 9.10 -11.48
CA MET A 1 32.23 8.65 -12.86
C MET A 1 30.97 8.52 -13.74
N LYS A 2 29.77 8.22 -13.20
CA LYS A 2 28.53 8.13 -14.03
C LYS A 2 27.94 9.48 -14.51
N LYS A 3 28.21 10.59 -13.84
CA LYS A 3 27.70 11.93 -14.26
C LYS A 3 28.44 12.54 -15.46
N TYR A 4 29.67 12.12 -15.71
CA TYR A 4 30.43 12.64 -16.86
C TYR A 4 30.18 11.86 -18.15
N LEU A 5 29.62 10.64 -18.06
CA LEU A 5 29.28 9.85 -19.24
C LEU A 5 27.99 10.34 -19.93
N MET A 6 27.01 10.84 -19.16
CA MET A 6 25.79 11.42 -19.74
C MET A 6 26.01 12.75 -20.47
N LEU A 7 26.96 13.57 -20.00
CA LEU A 7 27.31 14.81 -20.74
C LEU A 7 28.06 14.52 -22.04
N ALA A 8 28.81 13.42 -22.10
CA ALA A 8 29.55 13.02 -23.30
C ALA A 8 28.60 12.46 -24.39
N VAL A 9 27.52 11.76 -23.98
CA VAL A 9 26.53 11.21 -24.93
C VAL A 9 25.62 12.32 -25.47
N ALA A 10 25.21 13.29 -24.63
CA ALA A 10 24.48 14.45 -25.11
C ALA A 10 25.33 15.37 -26.01
N GLY A 11 26.62 15.48 -25.73
CA GLY A 11 27.57 16.22 -26.58
C GLY A 11 27.83 15.54 -27.92
N LEU A 12 27.80 14.20 -27.97
CA LEU A 12 27.97 13.46 -29.21
C LEU A 12 26.70 13.50 -30.12
N ALA A 13 25.52 13.53 -29.51
CA ALA A 13 24.27 13.65 -30.27
C ALA A 13 24.15 15.04 -30.95
N ILE A 14 24.55 16.11 -30.25
CA ILE A 14 24.57 17.46 -30.83
C ILE A 14 25.70 17.61 -31.86
N ALA A 15 26.83 16.92 -31.68
CA ALA A 15 27.91 16.93 -32.64
C ALA A 15 27.63 16.12 -33.91
N SER A 16 26.75 15.07 -33.79
CA SER A 16 26.32 14.29 -34.95
C SER A 16 25.34 15.07 -35.83
N CYS A 17 24.46 15.90 -35.25
CA CYS A 17 23.54 16.75 -36.04
C CYS A 17 24.26 17.84 -36.79
N SER A 18 25.36 18.41 -36.26
CA SER A 18 26.11 19.43 -36.98
C SER A 18 27.05 18.88 -38.09
N LYS A 19 27.30 17.55 -38.09
CA LYS A 19 28.09 16.87 -39.11
C LYS A 19 27.28 16.27 -40.27
N MET A 20 25.96 16.16 -40.14
CA MET A 20 25.10 15.60 -41.20
C MET A 20 25.00 16.57 -42.39
N ASP A 21 25.01 17.87 -42.15
CA ASP A 21 25.02 18.88 -43.24
C ASP A 21 26.31 18.84 -44.10
N ASP A 22 27.44 18.37 -43.54
CA ASP A 22 28.72 18.31 -44.26
C ASP A 22 28.85 17.07 -45.19
N TYR A 23 27.93 16.11 -45.11
CA TYR A 23 27.95 14.86 -45.90
C TYR A 23 26.76 14.70 -46.85
N ALA A 24 25.74 15.55 -46.76
CA ALA A 24 24.60 15.51 -47.65
C ALA A 24 25.03 15.95 -49.05
N THR A 25 24.99 15.04 -49.98
CA THR A 25 25.49 15.24 -51.34
C THR A 25 24.40 15.49 -52.39
N SER A 26 23.16 15.18 -52.07
CA SER A 26 22.00 15.34 -52.95
C SER A 26 20.99 16.38 -52.41
N PRO A 27 20.21 17.02 -53.26
CA PRO A 27 19.10 17.89 -52.83
C PRO A 27 18.11 17.19 -51.88
N ALA A 28 17.90 15.87 -52.05
CA ALA A 28 17.03 15.08 -51.18
C ALA A 28 17.60 14.94 -49.77
N GLU A 29 18.89 14.62 -49.67
CA GLU A 29 19.57 14.49 -48.36
C GLU A 29 19.61 15.83 -47.63
N ILE A 30 19.85 16.95 -48.36
CA ILE A 30 19.83 18.31 -47.76
C ILE A 30 18.44 18.64 -47.22
N ALA A 31 17.38 18.34 -47.98
CA ALA A 31 15.99 18.58 -47.53
C ALA A 31 15.63 17.78 -46.33
N GLN A 32 15.99 16.48 -46.28
CA GLN A 32 15.77 15.60 -45.14
C GLN A 32 16.54 16.08 -43.88
N ALA A 33 17.79 16.48 -44.05
CA ALA A 33 18.61 16.96 -42.92
C ALA A 33 18.00 18.25 -42.30
N LYS A 34 17.52 19.16 -43.14
CA LYS A 34 16.87 20.40 -42.67
C LYS A 34 15.56 20.10 -41.94
N TYR A 35 14.76 19.17 -42.46
CA TYR A 35 13.53 18.72 -41.80
C TYR A 35 13.85 18.09 -40.44
N ASN A 36 14.80 17.18 -40.39
CA ASN A 36 15.20 16.51 -39.15
C ASN A 36 15.66 17.51 -38.08
N GLN A 37 16.44 18.50 -38.47
CA GLN A 37 16.86 19.57 -37.56
C GLN A 37 15.67 20.38 -37.01
N ALA A 38 14.73 20.76 -37.89
CA ALA A 38 13.53 21.48 -37.51
C ALA A 38 12.63 20.67 -36.58
N PHE A 39 12.43 19.38 -36.88
CA PHE A 39 11.64 18.46 -36.05
C PHE A 39 12.25 18.24 -34.67
N LEU A 40 13.56 17.96 -34.59
CA LEU A 40 14.27 17.82 -33.32
C LEU A 40 14.15 19.08 -32.46
N LYS A 41 14.29 20.26 -33.09
CA LYS A 41 14.08 21.53 -32.38
C LYS A 41 12.62 21.67 -31.89
N TYR A 42 11.66 21.27 -32.70
CA TYR A 42 10.25 21.34 -32.37
C TYR A 42 9.88 20.45 -31.18
N VAL A 43 10.40 19.22 -31.09
CA VAL A 43 10.15 18.27 -30.00
C VAL A 43 11.07 18.44 -28.80
N GLY A 44 12.03 19.38 -28.83
CA GLY A 44 12.97 19.63 -27.71
C GLY A 44 14.23 18.78 -27.74
N GLY A 45 14.61 18.26 -28.91
CA GLY A 45 15.91 17.61 -29.16
C GLY A 45 16.02 16.15 -28.70
N TYR A 46 14.95 15.52 -28.19
CA TYR A 46 14.97 14.12 -27.76
C TYR A 46 13.84 13.31 -28.39
N ILE A 47 14.20 12.15 -28.94
CA ILE A 47 13.30 11.12 -29.45
C ILE A 47 13.66 9.81 -28.75
N ASP A 48 12.66 9.02 -28.34
CA ASP A 48 12.91 7.67 -27.82
C ASP A 48 13.62 6.84 -28.91
N PRO A 49 14.78 6.23 -28.63
CA PRO A 49 15.50 5.39 -29.60
C PRO A 49 14.67 4.18 -30.05
N ASN A 50 13.61 3.82 -29.36
CA ASN A 50 12.67 2.78 -29.73
C ASN A 50 11.40 3.29 -30.41
N GLN A 51 11.24 4.62 -30.56
CA GLN A 51 10.06 5.23 -31.15
C GLN A 51 9.78 4.66 -32.54
N THR A 52 8.58 4.12 -32.73
CA THR A 52 8.12 3.53 -33.99
C THR A 52 7.07 4.37 -34.70
N TRP A 53 6.74 5.53 -34.15
CA TRP A 53 5.76 6.48 -34.67
C TRP A 53 4.36 5.90 -34.85
N GLY A 54 4.03 4.93 -33.96
CA GLY A 54 2.72 4.26 -33.97
C GLY A 54 2.60 3.11 -34.99
N PHE A 55 3.65 2.75 -35.69
CA PHE A 55 3.63 1.63 -36.67
C PHE A 55 4.08 0.28 -36.08
N SER A 56 4.36 0.21 -34.76
CA SER A 56 4.59 -1.08 -34.10
C SER A 56 3.27 -1.82 -33.92
N ASP A 57 3.26 -3.10 -34.23
CA ASP A 57 2.10 -3.98 -34.03
C ASP A 57 1.82 -4.19 -32.53
N ASP A 58 2.82 -3.98 -31.67
CA ASP A 58 2.72 -4.09 -30.21
C ASP A 58 2.32 -2.78 -29.51
N ALA A 59 2.39 -1.64 -30.21
CA ALA A 59 2.18 -0.31 -29.61
C ALA A 59 0.77 -0.10 -29.03
N TYR A 60 -0.19 -0.93 -29.40
CA TYR A 60 -1.61 -0.78 -29.04
C TYR A 60 -2.24 -2.07 -28.49
N SER A 61 -1.60 -3.22 -28.61
CA SER A 61 -2.12 -4.51 -28.13
C SER A 61 -1.85 -4.74 -26.63
N ASN A 62 -0.82 -4.12 -26.08
CA ASN A 62 -0.47 -4.13 -24.69
C ASN A 62 -0.15 -2.69 -24.26
N ALA A 63 -1.18 -1.86 -24.10
CA ALA A 63 -0.99 -0.55 -23.51
C ALA A 63 -0.37 -0.77 -22.12
N PRO A 64 0.90 -0.38 -21.89
CA PRO A 64 1.40 -0.39 -20.54
C PRO A 64 0.51 0.54 -19.74
N ALA A 65 0.17 0.11 -18.53
CA ALA A 65 -0.44 0.97 -17.55
C ALA A 65 0.29 2.31 -17.57
N PHE A 66 -0.44 3.39 -17.48
CA PHE A 66 0.12 4.73 -17.39
C PHE A 66 1.15 4.73 -16.26
N ASP A 67 2.43 4.74 -16.60
CA ASP A 67 3.51 4.89 -15.65
C ASP A 67 3.69 6.38 -15.35
N PHE A 68 2.81 6.92 -14.54
CA PHE A 68 3.05 8.20 -13.92
C PHE A 68 4.06 8.03 -12.78
N THR A 69 5.31 7.77 -13.16
CA THR A 69 6.56 7.97 -12.40
C THR A 69 6.66 7.40 -10.98
N ARG A 70 5.73 6.60 -10.51
CA ARG A 70 5.87 5.89 -9.23
C ARG A 70 5.62 4.40 -9.43
N ALA A 71 6.65 3.63 -9.13
CA ALA A 71 6.51 2.19 -8.99
C ALA A 71 5.37 1.88 -8.01
N VAL A 72 4.56 0.86 -8.34
CA VAL A 72 3.62 0.27 -7.38
C VAL A 72 4.42 -0.10 -6.13
N PRO A 73 4.03 0.34 -4.93
CA PRO A 73 4.73 -0.06 -3.72
C PRO A 73 4.78 -1.58 -3.62
N THR A 74 5.95 -2.11 -3.28
CA THR A 74 6.13 -3.55 -3.12
C THR A 74 5.38 -4.02 -1.87
N MET A 75 4.59 -5.10 -2.00
CA MET A 75 3.96 -5.76 -0.87
C MET A 75 5.05 -6.27 0.08
N PRO A 76 4.96 -6.01 1.41
CA PRO A 76 5.91 -6.55 2.37
C PRO A 76 5.92 -8.07 2.36
N ASP A 77 7.11 -8.67 2.42
CA ASP A 77 7.31 -10.10 2.61
C ASP A 77 7.19 -10.48 4.10
N GLU A 78 7.12 -11.79 4.40
CA GLU A 78 7.15 -12.27 5.79
C GLU A 78 8.43 -11.84 6.53
N ASP A 79 9.54 -11.68 5.81
CA ASP A 79 10.82 -11.21 6.36
C ASP A 79 10.79 -9.71 6.75
N ASP A 80 9.78 -8.96 6.31
CA ASP A 80 9.63 -7.54 6.61
C ASP A 80 8.98 -7.28 7.97
N PHE A 81 8.39 -8.30 8.62
CA PHE A 81 7.77 -8.19 9.93
C PHE A 81 8.42 -9.12 10.95
N SER A 82 8.34 -8.74 12.23
CA SER A 82 8.97 -9.48 13.31
C SER A 82 8.44 -10.90 13.44
N ASP A 83 9.37 -11.85 13.61
CA ASP A 83 9.07 -13.26 13.87
C ASP A 83 8.77 -13.47 15.38
N LYS A 84 8.11 -14.60 15.69
CA LYS A 84 7.87 -15.09 17.06
C LYS A 84 9.16 -15.26 17.87
N THR A 85 10.29 -15.45 17.21
CA THR A 85 11.62 -15.56 17.84
C THR A 85 12.20 -14.22 18.28
N ASP A 86 11.64 -13.10 17.82
CA ASP A 86 12.09 -11.75 18.21
C ASP A 86 11.82 -11.45 19.67
N ILE A 87 10.80 -12.10 20.27
CA ILE A 87 10.55 -12.04 21.71
C ILE A 87 11.06 -13.33 22.35
N THR A 88 12.12 -13.23 23.14
CA THR A 88 12.68 -14.39 23.80
C THR A 88 11.85 -14.80 25.02
N LYS A 89 11.32 -16.03 25.03
CA LYS A 89 10.65 -16.59 26.21
C LYS A 89 11.59 -16.61 27.41
N PRO A 90 11.15 -16.14 28.58
CA PRO A 90 11.92 -16.23 29.80
C PRO A 90 12.34 -17.68 30.12
N SER A 91 13.51 -17.87 30.68
CA SER A 91 14.00 -19.18 31.08
C SER A 91 13.21 -19.74 32.27
N VAL A 92 12.97 -21.04 32.28
CA VAL A 92 12.30 -21.70 33.41
C VAL A 92 13.10 -21.52 34.67
N ILE A 93 12.45 -21.08 35.75
CA ILE A 93 13.03 -20.95 37.05
C ILE A 93 13.09 -22.32 37.72
N THR A 94 14.26 -22.67 38.29
CA THR A 94 14.46 -23.95 38.96
C THR A 94 14.27 -23.83 40.45
N GLN A 95 13.50 -24.77 41.06
CA GLN A 95 13.30 -24.83 42.49
C GLN A 95 14.61 -25.05 43.23
N PRO A 96 14.93 -24.21 44.21
CA PRO A 96 16.11 -24.45 45.07
C PRO A 96 15.96 -25.74 45.88
N THR A 97 17.03 -26.48 45.99
CA THR A 97 17.10 -27.65 46.87
C THR A 97 17.44 -27.23 48.28
N ILE A 98 16.53 -27.43 49.23
CA ILE A 98 16.73 -27.14 50.64
C ILE A 98 16.71 -28.46 51.41
N ASN A 99 17.88 -28.84 52.01
CA ASN A 99 18.03 -30.10 52.73
C ASN A 99 17.58 -29.95 54.21
N LYS A 100 16.91 -30.97 54.69
CA LYS A 100 16.50 -31.06 56.08
C LYS A 100 17.71 -31.31 57.02
N ASN A 101 18.76 -31.98 56.55
CA ASN A 101 19.96 -32.27 57.33
C ASN A 101 20.70 -30.97 57.67
N GLY A 102 20.89 -30.74 58.98
CA GLY A 102 21.51 -29.52 59.47
C GLY A 102 20.57 -28.30 59.60
N ALA A 103 19.30 -28.47 59.23
CA ALA A 103 18.26 -27.45 59.36
C ALA A 103 17.66 -27.38 60.76
N ILE A 104 17.12 -26.23 61.11
CA ILE A 104 16.18 -26.07 62.24
C ILE A 104 14.86 -26.69 61.75
N VAL A 105 14.53 -27.86 62.25
CA VAL A 105 13.30 -28.60 61.91
C VAL A 105 12.17 -28.15 62.81
N VAL A 106 11.11 -27.62 62.22
CA VAL A 106 9.89 -27.19 62.91
C VAL A 106 8.81 -28.27 62.78
N THR A 107 8.33 -28.70 63.94
CA THR A 107 7.25 -29.71 64.03
C THR A 107 6.14 -29.19 64.95
N GLY A 108 4.89 -29.61 64.75
CA GLY A 108 3.74 -29.19 65.56
C GLY A 108 3.30 -27.72 65.29
N THR A 109 2.39 -27.20 66.12
CA THR A 109 1.59 -26.01 65.79
C THR A 109 1.94 -24.73 66.62
N ASP A 110 2.70 -24.87 67.69
CA ASP A 110 2.95 -23.76 68.65
C ASP A 110 4.37 -23.19 68.60
N ASN A 111 4.99 -23.19 67.40
CA ASN A 111 6.36 -22.72 67.29
C ASN A 111 6.41 -21.24 67.03
N VAL A 112 7.21 -20.52 67.81
CA VAL A 112 7.46 -19.07 67.68
C VAL A 112 8.98 -18.82 67.60
N LEU A 113 9.41 -18.08 66.63
CA LEU A 113 10.79 -17.60 66.51
C LEU A 113 10.80 -16.07 66.46
N GLU A 114 11.62 -15.46 67.29
CA GLU A 114 11.79 -14.00 67.32
C GLU A 114 12.74 -13.51 66.24
N ASN A 115 13.63 -14.37 65.76
CA ASN A 115 14.64 -14.06 64.75
C ASN A 115 15.13 -15.35 64.11
N ILE A 116 15.49 -15.29 62.81
CA ILE A 116 16.20 -16.32 62.08
C ILE A 116 17.60 -15.76 61.74
N ASN A 117 18.63 -16.39 62.28
CA ASN A 117 20.00 -15.94 62.03
C ASN A 117 20.40 -16.06 60.57
N SER A 118 21.17 -15.12 60.09
CA SER A 118 21.74 -15.17 58.73
C SER A 118 22.54 -16.48 58.54
N GLY A 119 22.35 -17.11 57.36
CA GLY A 119 22.95 -18.42 57.04
C GLY A 119 22.17 -19.63 57.55
N SER A 120 21.07 -19.45 58.27
CA SER A 120 20.27 -20.55 58.79
C SER A 120 19.42 -21.24 57.71
N THR A 121 19.22 -22.53 57.87
CA THR A 121 18.20 -23.29 57.14
C THR A 121 17.07 -23.67 58.10
N VAL A 122 15.83 -23.36 57.74
CA VAL A 122 14.62 -23.69 58.52
C VAL A 122 13.72 -24.55 57.66
N TYR A 123 13.28 -25.70 58.20
CA TYR A 123 12.46 -26.67 57.49
C TYR A 123 11.18 -26.95 58.30
N LEU A 124 10.03 -26.57 57.75
CA LEU A 124 8.72 -26.87 58.33
C LEU A 124 8.24 -28.21 57.77
N GLU A 125 7.98 -29.18 58.70
CA GLU A 125 7.37 -30.45 58.34
C GLU A 125 5.87 -30.29 58.00
N GLU A 126 5.25 -31.37 57.51
CA GLU A 126 3.84 -31.36 57.19
C GLU A 126 2.98 -30.90 58.39
N ASN A 127 2.06 -29.98 58.14
CA ASN A 127 1.13 -29.41 59.11
C ASN A 127 1.83 -28.62 60.26
N ALA A 128 3.13 -28.40 60.20
CA ALA A 128 3.81 -27.58 61.20
C ALA A 128 3.42 -26.11 61.07
N VAL A 129 3.33 -25.39 62.18
CA VAL A 129 3.10 -23.95 62.19
C VAL A 129 4.28 -23.26 62.80
N LEU A 130 4.83 -22.26 62.10
CA LEU A 130 5.85 -21.37 62.57
C LEU A 130 5.35 -19.95 62.53
N ARG A 131 5.36 -19.30 63.71
CA ARG A 131 5.08 -17.88 63.81
C ARG A 131 6.39 -17.12 63.99
N LEU A 132 6.63 -16.16 63.08
CA LEU A 132 7.72 -15.20 63.18
C LEU A 132 7.21 -13.94 63.90
N TYR A 133 7.88 -13.54 64.99
CA TYR A 133 7.45 -12.43 65.79
C TYR A 133 8.64 -11.56 66.18
N ASN A 134 8.52 -10.24 66.01
CA ASN A 134 9.55 -9.29 66.46
C ASN A 134 9.14 -8.70 67.81
N LYS A 135 9.89 -9.04 68.84
CA LYS A 135 9.58 -8.64 70.20
C LYS A 135 9.82 -7.13 70.47
N TRP A 136 10.69 -6.54 69.72
CA TRP A 136 11.23 -5.22 70.03
C TRP A 136 10.75 -4.09 69.14
N TRP A 137 10.19 -4.42 67.98
CA TRP A 137 9.76 -3.45 67.02
C TRP A 137 8.49 -3.97 66.31
N SER A 138 7.52 -3.11 66.08
CA SER A 138 6.35 -3.40 65.25
C SER A 138 6.70 -3.41 63.73
N GLY A 139 7.88 -3.83 63.35
CA GLY A 139 8.39 -3.84 62.01
C GLY A 139 8.51 -5.25 61.41
N ALA A 140 8.65 -5.32 60.08
CA ALA A 140 8.79 -6.57 59.36
C ALA A 140 9.96 -7.43 59.84
N ILE A 141 9.79 -8.74 59.87
CA ILE A 141 10.85 -9.71 60.20
C ILE A 141 11.88 -9.73 59.06
N SER A 142 13.15 -9.58 59.38
CA SER A 142 14.23 -9.65 58.40
C SER A 142 14.72 -11.08 58.21
N LEU A 143 14.72 -11.54 56.98
CA LEU A 143 15.31 -12.80 56.51
C LEU A 143 16.47 -12.49 55.59
N GLN A 144 17.69 -12.68 56.07
CA GLN A 144 18.91 -12.40 55.29
C GLN A 144 19.76 -13.65 55.14
N ASN A 145 20.03 -14.07 53.90
CA ASN A 145 20.80 -15.28 53.57
C ASN A 145 20.20 -16.54 54.25
N VAL A 146 18.88 -16.69 54.25
CA VAL A 146 18.15 -17.77 54.90
C VAL A 146 17.60 -18.72 53.87
N ASN A 147 17.64 -20.05 54.15
CA ASN A 147 16.89 -21.03 53.41
C ASN A 147 15.66 -21.45 54.25
N LEU A 148 14.47 -21.24 53.71
CA LEU A 148 13.22 -21.58 54.38
C LEU A 148 12.38 -22.50 53.50
N TYR A 149 12.03 -23.69 54.01
CA TYR A 149 11.20 -24.66 53.29
C TYR A 149 9.91 -24.95 54.07
N LEU A 150 8.80 -24.86 53.38
CA LEU A 150 7.46 -25.18 53.85
C LEU A 150 6.96 -26.44 53.14
N SER A 151 6.73 -27.51 53.89
CA SER A 151 6.12 -28.75 53.40
C SER A 151 4.61 -28.57 53.23
N ASN A 152 3.97 -29.55 52.58
CA ASN A 152 2.53 -29.54 52.33
C ASN A 152 1.75 -29.37 53.66
N GLY A 153 0.72 -28.54 53.67
CA GLY A 153 -0.12 -28.24 54.84
C GLY A 153 0.59 -27.40 55.95
N SER A 154 1.90 -27.14 55.87
CA SER A 154 2.58 -26.31 56.83
C SER A 154 2.18 -24.85 56.75
N ARG A 155 2.42 -24.08 57.78
CA ARG A 155 2.02 -22.67 57.88
C ARG A 155 3.11 -21.79 58.43
N LEU A 156 3.43 -20.76 57.71
CA LEU A 156 4.27 -19.64 58.20
C LEU A 156 3.39 -18.43 58.47
N GLU A 157 3.48 -17.90 59.66
CA GLU A 157 2.80 -16.65 60.05
C GLU A 157 3.83 -15.55 60.29
N ALA A 158 3.67 -14.41 59.64
CA ALA A 158 4.48 -13.22 59.83
C ALA A 158 3.57 -11.97 59.98
N PRO A 159 2.97 -11.78 61.17
CA PRO A 159 1.93 -10.76 61.36
C PRO A 159 2.41 -9.32 61.13
N ASP A 160 3.72 -9.07 61.24
CA ASP A 160 4.30 -7.74 61.05
C ASP A 160 4.96 -7.54 59.66
N GLY A 161 4.86 -8.55 58.76
CA GLY A 161 5.46 -8.54 57.41
C GLY A 161 6.84 -9.21 57.36
N LEU A 162 7.36 -9.32 56.15
CA LEU A 162 8.69 -9.90 55.87
C LEU A 162 9.56 -8.92 55.12
N TYR A 163 10.83 -8.83 55.48
CA TYR A 163 11.89 -8.16 54.75
C TYR A 163 12.94 -9.21 54.37
N ILE A 164 13.13 -9.43 53.06
CA ILE A 164 13.90 -10.56 52.53
C ILE A 164 15.06 -10.02 51.73
N SER A 165 16.29 -10.50 52.01
CA SER A 165 17.48 -9.98 51.31
C SER A 165 18.58 -11.03 51.15
N GLY A 166 19.58 -10.69 50.35
CA GLY A 166 20.76 -11.52 50.08
C GLY A 166 20.43 -12.83 49.35
N THR A 167 21.12 -13.92 49.71
CA THR A 167 20.96 -15.24 49.08
C THR A 167 19.80 -16.05 49.70
N THR A 168 18.74 -15.36 50.17
CA THR A 168 17.59 -16.01 50.79
C THR A 168 16.78 -16.80 49.76
N ASN A 169 16.51 -18.07 50.07
CA ASN A 169 15.58 -18.92 49.32
C ASN A 169 14.36 -19.24 50.18
N ILE A 170 13.18 -18.96 49.66
CA ILE A 170 11.92 -19.40 50.27
C ILE A 170 11.25 -20.35 49.34
N VAL A 171 11.00 -21.59 49.77
CA VAL A 171 10.32 -22.63 49.01
C VAL A 171 9.05 -23.02 49.76
N ASN A 172 7.91 -22.55 49.31
CA ASN A 172 6.59 -22.99 49.74
C ASN A 172 6.10 -24.09 48.82
N ASN A 173 6.15 -25.34 49.31
CA ASN A 173 5.75 -26.55 48.59
C ASN A 173 4.40 -27.08 49.12
N GLY A 174 3.31 -26.38 48.83
CA GLY A 174 1.96 -26.72 49.22
C GLY A 174 1.55 -26.28 50.65
N GLY A 175 2.34 -25.47 51.29
CA GLY A 175 2.01 -24.83 52.56
C GLY A 175 1.28 -23.49 52.42
N SER A 176 1.09 -22.80 53.52
CA SER A 176 0.49 -21.45 53.54
C SER A 176 1.42 -20.42 54.17
N ILE A 177 1.54 -19.26 53.58
CA ILE A 177 2.21 -18.09 54.13
C ILE A 177 1.14 -17.04 54.43
N VAL A 178 1.05 -16.63 55.70
CA VAL A 178 0.06 -15.67 56.18
C VAL A 178 0.78 -14.43 56.69
N ILE A 179 0.58 -13.32 56.00
CA ILE A 179 1.24 -12.04 56.27
C ILE A 179 0.19 -11.03 56.77
N GLY A 180 0.33 -10.59 58.01
CA GLY A 180 -0.67 -9.70 58.60
C GLY A 180 -2.03 -10.40 58.82
N SER A 181 -3.12 -9.66 58.68
CA SER A 181 -4.49 -10.13 58.77
C SER A 181 -5.39 -9.38 57.75
N ASP A 182 -6.60 -9.82 57.57
CA ASP A 182 -7.54 -9.16 56.64
C ASP A 182 -7.79 -7.69 56.95
N ASN A 183 -7.77 -7.33 58.24
CA ASN A 183 -7.94 -5.95 58.73
C ASN A 183 -6.64 -5.16 58.90
N ASN A 184 -5.49 -5.83 58.83
CA ASN A 184 -4.17 -5.23 59.02
C ASN A 184 -3.18 -5.96 58.10
N LYS A 185 -3.31 -5.74 56.81
CA LYS A 185 -2.42 -6.30 55.79
C LYS A 185 -1.01 -5.74 55.95
N LYS A 186 -0.02 -6.53 55.58
CA LYS A 186 1.40 -6.20 55.70
C LYS A 186 2.14 -6.53 54.43
N ASN A 187 3.37 -6.07 54.31
CA ASN A 187 4.18 -6.22 53.13
C ASN A 187 5.11 -7.43 53.21
N ILE A 188 5.39 -8.01 52.05
CA ILE A 188 6.60 -8.78 51.77
C ILE A 188 7.50 -7.89 50.94
N TRP A 189 8.66 -7.55 51.46
CA TRP A 189 9.59 -6.65 50.82
C TRP A 189 10.90 -7.37 50.52
N PHE A 190 11.36 -7.26 49.28
CA PHE A 190 12.61 -7.86 48.83
C PHE A 190 13.63 -6.76 48.54
N ASP A 191 14.86 -6.95 49.06
CA ASP A 191 15.95 -6.00 48.86
C ASP A 191 17.23 -6.73 48.44
N ASN A 192 17.74 -6.47 47.23
CA ASN A 192 18.91 -7.15 46.69
C ASN A 192 18.81 -8.70 46.80
N LEU A 193 17.68 -9.26 46.37
CA LEU A 193 17.47 -10.71 46.44
C LEU A 193 18.31 -11.44 45.39
N ALA A 194 19.34 -12.14 45.81
CA ALA A 194 20.12 -13.06 44.98
C ALA A 194 19.61 -14.51 45.03
N GLY A 195 18.63 -14.81 45.89
CA GLY A 195 17.94 -16.08 46.01
C GLY A 195 16.62 -16.13 45.25
N ILE A 196 15.80 -17.14 45.52
CA ILE A 196 14.56 -17.43 44.82
C ILE A 196 13.39 -17.45 45.83
N PHE A 197 12.29 -16.77 45.46
CA PHE A 197 10.99 -16.91 46.06
C PHE A 197 10.14 -17.89 45.26
N TRP A 198 10.08 -19.13 45.70
CA TRP A 198 9.34 -20.22 45.06
C TRP A 198 8.05 -20.51 45.81
N ASN A 199 6.91 -20.28 45.21
CA ASN A 199 5.61 -20.52 45.82
C ASN A 199 4.76 -21.49 45.02
N ASN A 200 4.38 -22.62 45.60
CA ASN A 200 3.40 -23.58 45.05
C ASN A 200 2.30 -23.86 46.09
N GLY A 201 2.00 -22.90 46.93
CA GLY A 201 0.98 -22.94 47.99
C GLY A 201 0.21 -21.63 48.06
N SER A 202 -0.45 -21.37 49.21
CA SER A 202 -1.23 -20.13 49.37
C SER A 202 -0.45 -19.04 50.05
N ILE A 203 -0.70 -17.80 49.67
CA ILE A 203 -0.17 -16.61 50.33
C ILE A 203 -1.30 -15.60 50.49
N THR A 204 -1.53 -15.16 51.74
CA THR A 204 -2.67 -14.30 52.12
C THR A 204 -2.27 -13.19 53.12
N GLY A 205 -3.13 -12.20 53.28
CA GLY A 205 -2.94 -11.09 54.22
C GLY A 205 -1.93 -10.06 53.77
N ILE A 206 -1.60 -10.00 52.52
CA ILE A 206 -0.59 -9.12 51.96
C ILE A 206 -1.21 -7.82 51.44
N GLU A 207 -0.64 -6.69 51.83
CA GLU A 207 -0.87 -5.41 51.16
C GLU A 207 -0.01 -5.30 49.90
N GLU A 208 1.28 -5.51 50.02
CA GLU A 208 2.21 -5.38 48.90
C GLU A 208 3.30 -6.45 48.90
N LEU A 209 3.52 -7.06 47.74
CA LEU A 209 4.76 -7.72 47.39
C LEU A 209 5.61 -6.74 46.61
N GLY A 210 6.71 -6.25 47.21
CA GLY A 210 7.55 -5.22 46.63
C GLY A 210 9.02 -5.60 46.56
N THR A 211 9.74 -5.02 45.57
CA THR A 211 11.20 -5.07 45.51
C THR A 211 11.78 -3.67 45.60
N SER A 212 12.92 -3.45 46.27
CA SER A 212 13.53 -2.11 46.45
C SER A 212 14.76 -1.87 45.61
N ASN A 213 15.67 -2.79 45.53
CA ASN A 213 16.90 -2.66 44.75
C ASN A 213 17.03 -3.76 43.68
N ASP A 214 18.24 -4.11 43.31
CA ASP A 214 18.48 -5.05 42.21
C ASP A 214 17.85 -6.42 42.49
N GLY A 215 17.17 -6.90 41.46
CA GLY A 215 16.88 -8.30 41.23
C GLY A 215 15.79 -8.91 42.13
N GLY A 216 15.49 -10.10 41.75
CA GLY A 216 14.60 -11.02 42.44
C GLY A 216 14.09 -12.05 41.44
N THR A 217 14.08 -13.30 41.86
CA THR A 217 13.52 -14.37 41.09
C THR A 217 12.29 -14.91 41.81
N PHE A 218 11.14 -14.82 41.14
CA PHE A 218 9.83 -15.17 41.69
C PHE A 218 9.17 -16.27 40.86
N TYR A 219 8.75 -17.33 41.48
CA TYR A 219 7.99 -18.40 40.86
C TYR A 219 6.69 -18.67 41.63
N PHE A 220 5.56 -18.65 40.93
CA PHE A 220 4.25 -19.01 41.42
C PHE A 220 3.76 -20.23 40.60
N GLY A 221 3.81 -21.41 41.22
CA GLY A 221 3.48 -22.68 40.56
C GLY A 221 1.99 -22.88 40.36
N SER A 222 1.63 -23.91 39.60
CA SER A 222 0.25 -24.21 39.19
C SER A 222 -0.74 -24.39 40.35
N ASN A 223 -0.28 -24.80 41.54
CA ASN A 223 -1.11 -24.91 42.75
C ASN A 223 -1.09 -23.63 43.58
N SER A 224 -0.40 -22.60 43.15
CA SER A 224 -0.29 -21.36 43.91
C SER A 224 -1.57 -20.54 43.91
N SER A 225 -1.88 -19.95 45.05
CA SER A 225 -2.90 -18.91 45.18
C SER A 225 -2.28 -17.72 45.92
N PHE A 226 -2.22 -16.60 45.26
CA PHE A 226 -1.66 -15.36 45.78
C PHE A 226 -2.69 -14.26 45.75
N THR A 227 -2.98 -13.64 46.87
CA THR A 227 -3.90 -12.50 46.96
C THR A 227 -3.22 -11.35 47.71
N ALA A 228 -3.17 -10.19 47.05
CA ALA A 228 -2.59 -8.97 47.59
C ALA A 228 -3.31 -7.71 47.12
N SER A 229 -3.00 -6.55 47.67
CA SER A 229 -3.43 -5.30 47.05
C SER A 229 -2.60 -5.02 45.82
N LYS A 230 -1.30 -5.16 45.87
CA LYS A 230 -0.42 -4.89 44.71
C LYS A 230 0.87 -5.71 44.68
N ILE A 231 1.44 -5.80 43.48
CA ILE A 231 2.82 -6.18 43.25
C ILE A 231 3.55 -4.96 42.69
N SER A 232 4.72 -4.62 43.31
CA SER A 232 5.58 -3.50 42.91
C SER A 232 7.00 -4.00 42.68
N LEU A 233 7.41 -4.16 41.46
CA LEU A 233 8.74 -4.62 41.09
C LEU A 233 9.65 -3.43 40.77
N ASN A 234 10.87 -3.46 41.23
CA ASN A 234 11.89 -2.45 40.95
C ASN A 234 13.14 -3.16 40.41
N LYS A 235 13.76 -2.60 39.36
CA LYS A 235 14.90 -3.16 38.64
C LYS A 235 14.74 -4.63 38.20
N VAL A 236 15.66 -5.16 37.47
CA VAL A 236 15.65 -6.50 36.82
C VAL A 236 15.05 -7.60 37.69
N VAL A 237 13.82 -8.03 37.37
CA VAL A 237 13.11 -9.10 38.08
C VAL A 237 12.74 -10.18 37.07
N GLU A 238 12.96 -11.44 37.46
CA GLU A 238 12.43 -12.61 36.76
C GLU A 238 11.17 -13.08 37.48
N PHE A 239 10.01 -12.97 36.84
CA PHE A 239 8.71 -13.28 37.42
C PHE A 239 8.02 -14.37 36.59
N TRP A 240 7.72 -15.49 37.22
CA TRP A 240 7.10 -16.65 36.58
C TRP A 240 5.81 -17.04 37.31
N ASN A 241 4.68 -16.99 36.59
CA ASN A 241 3.36 -17.40 37.12
C ASN A 241 2.73 -18.52 36.29
N GLU A 242 2.45 -19.63 36.93
CA GLU A 242 1.63 -20.75 36.45
C GLU A 242 0.31 -20.89 37.24
N GLY A 243 0.18 -20.18 38.36
CA GLY A 243 -0.93 -20.27 39.31
C GLY A 243 -1.93 -19.12 39.20
N ASN A 244 -2.56 -18.83 40.32
CA ASN A 244 -3.58 -17.78 40.39
C ASN A 244 -3.07 -16.59 41.23
N ILE A 245 -3.02 -15.43 40.61
CA ILE A 245 -2.67 -14.17 41.24
C ILE A 245 -3.88 -13.23 41.20
N THR A 246 -4.32 -12.72 42.32
CA THR A 246 -5.39 -11.74 42.43
C THR A 246 -4.91 -10.49 43.14
N LEU A 247 -4.98 -9.36 42.43
CA LEU A 247 -4.57 -8.06 42.93
C LEU A 247 -5.76 -7.10 42.95
N THR A 248 -5.90 -6.29 43.98
CA THR A 248 -7.00 -5.33 44.10
C THR A 248 -6.64 -3.93 43.63
N SER A 249 -5.34 -3.59 43.59
CA SER A 249 -4.85 -2.27 43.17
C SER A 249 -3.99 -2.30 41.93
N GLY A 250 -3.14 -3.32 41.72
CA GLY A 250 -2.41 -3.44 40.46
C GLY A 250 -1.08 -4.19 40.53
N PHE A 251 -0.54 -4.41 39.33
CA PHE A 251 0.81 -4.92 39.10
C PHE A 251 1.62 -3.79 38.45
N SER A 252 2.68 -3.35 39.10
CA SER A 252 3.55 -2.31 38.57
C SER A 252 5.00 -2.76 38.59
N ALA A 253 5.71 -2.48 37.51
CA ALA A 253 7.14 -2.60 37.43
C ALA A 253 7.75 -1.21 37.20
N ALA A 254 8.93 -0.95 37.76
CA ALA A 254 9.68 0.29 37.62
C ALA A 254 11.10 -0.01 37.13
N GLU A 255 11.83 1.00 36.70
CA GLU A 255 13.19 0.93 36.17
C GLU A 255 13.25 0.21 34.81
N TYR A 256 13.84 -1.00 34.69
CA TYR A 256 14.05 -1.68 33.40
C TYR A 256 14.37 -3.17 33.52
N GLY A 257 14.29 -3.89 32.41
CA GLY A 257 14.86 -5.23 32.21
C GLY A 257 14.09 -6.38 32.85
N HIS A 258 12.78 -6.22 33.08
CA HIS A 258 11.98 -7.29 33.68
C HIS A 258 11.64 -8.39 32.66
N LYS A 259 11.59 -9.63 33.16
CA LYS A 259 11.12 -10.80 32.43
C LYS A 259 9.92 -11.39 33.15
N ILE A 260 8.74 -11.22 32.55
CA ILE A 260 7.45 -11.64 33.14
C ILE A 260 6.87 -12.76 32.26
N TYR A 261 6.72 -13.94 32.84
CA TYR A 261 6.06 -15.07 32.22
C TYR A 261 4.76 -15.38 32.93
N ASN A 262 3.68 -15.61 32.18
CA ASN A 262 2.38 -16.03 32.72
C ASN A 262 1.79 -17.13 31.87
N SER A 263 1.60 -18.33 32.43
CA SER A 263 0.76 -19.39 31.89
C SER A 263 -0.48 -19.67 32.75
N GLY A 264 -0.57 -19.05 33.93
CA GLY A 264 -1.71 -19.12 34.83
C GLY A 264 -2.71 -17.98 34.62
N THR A 265 -3.27 -17.53 35.72
CA THR A 265 -4.24 -16.42 35.72
C THR A 265 -3.73 -15.26 36.56
N ILE A 266 -3.72 -14.06 35.99
CA ILE A 266 -3.49 -12.81 36.71
C ILE A 266 -4.76 -11.96 36.63
N ILE A 267 -5.40 -11.75 37.79
CA ILE A 267 -6.53 -10.84 37.92
C ILE A 267 -6.02 -9.55 38.57
N THR A 268 -6.04 -8.46 37.83
CA THR A 268 -5.52 -7.18 38.30
C THR A 268 -6.23 -6.01 37.62
N PRO A 269 -6.55 -4.90 38.31
CA PRO A 269 -7.16 -3.76 37.67
C PRO A 269 -6.17 -2.93 36.83
N LYS A 270 -4.86 -3.10 37.08
CA LYS A 270 -3.82 -2.28 36.44
C LYS A 270 -2.52 -3.03 36.22
N ILE A 271 -1.87 -2.78 35.07
CA ILE A 271 -0.48 -3.20 34.80
C ILE A 271 0.31 -2.01 34.27
N ILE A 272 1.52 -1.80 34.82
CA ILE A 272 2.49 -0.82 34.33
C ILE A 272 3.78 -1.56 34.00
N LEU A 273 4.24 -1.47 32.75
CA LEU A 273 5.50 -2.05 32.29
C LEU A 273 6.51 -0.94 31.96
N PRO A 274 7.72 -0.98 32.53
CA PRO A 274 8.79 -0.06 32.20
C PRO A 274 9.57 -0.51 30.95
N LYS A 275 10.59 0.25 30.57
CA LYS A 275 11.45 -0.06 29.42
C LYS A 275 12.14 -1.43 29.54
N GLU A 276 12.51 -2.01 28.38
CA GLU A 276 13.26 -3.27 28.29
C GLU A 276 12.56 -4.45 29.00
N THR A 277 11.23 -4.41 29.10
CA THR A 277 10.44 -5.44 29.77
C THR A 277 9.88 -6.42 28.73
N VAL A 278 10.04 -7.71 28.99
CA VAL A 278 9.37 -8.78 28.26
C VAL A 278 8.17 -9.28 29.07
N LEU A 279 6.97 -9.19 28.49
CA LEU A 279 5.76 -9.86 28.97
C LEU A 279 5.44 -11.02 28.04
N TRP A 280 5.65 -12.25 28.52
CA TRP A 280 5.31 -13.47 27.82
C TRP A 280 4.07 -14.10 28.44
N ASN A 281 2.92 -13.96 27.77
CA ASN A 281 1.63 -14.46 28.24
C ASN A 281 1.19 -15.69 27.45
N GLU A 282 1.06 -16.84 28.10
CA GLU A 282 0.45 -18.08 27.60
C GLU A 282 -0.87 -18.39 28.33
N GLY A 283 -1.24 -17.58 29.34
CA GLY A 283 -2.42 -17.73 30.20
C GLY A 283 -3.42 -16.60 30.03
N THR A 284 -4.08 -16.25 31.13
CA THR A 284 -5.10 -15.20 31.15
C THR A 284 -4.67 -14.02 32.01
N ILE A 285 -4.72 -12.81 31.46
CA ILE A 285 -4.51 -11.57 32.19
C ILE A 285 -5.75 -10.68 31.98
N THR A 286 -6.45 -10.36 33.08
CA THR A 286 -7.72 -9.63 33.03
C THR A 286 -7.97 -8.91 34.36
N ALA A 287 -8.92 -7.95 34.38
CA ALA A 287 -9.44 -7.43 35.64
C ALA A 287 -10.55 -8.33 36.24
N ALA A 288 -10.97 -8.01 37.44
CA ALA A 288 -12.05 -8.73 38.10
C ALA A 288 -13.33 -8.80 37.25
N ASN A 289 -14.07 -9.90 37.32
CA ASN A 289 -15.23 -10.17 36.48
C ASN A 289 -14.93 -10.17 34.98
N SER A 290 -13.73 -10.58 34.57
CA SER A 290 -13.26 -10.62 33.19
C SER A 290 -13.32 -9.26 32.47
N LYS A 291 -13.20 -8.18 33.19
CA LYS A 291 -13.09 -6.81 32.64
C LYS A 291 -11.69 -6.55 32.09
N GLU A 292 -11.56 -5.42 31.46
CA GLU A 292 -10.31 -4.89 30.93
C GLU A 292 -9.44 -4.28 32.03
N ILE A 293 -8.14 -4.32 31.85
CA ILE A 293 -7.15 -3.73 32.77
C ILE A 293 -6.70 -2.35 32.26
N ASP A 294 -6.43 -1.44 33.18
CA ASP A 294 -5.67 -0.21 32.89
C ASP A 294 -4.21 -0.61 32.62
N PHE A 295 -3.82 -0.53 31.34
CA PHE A 295 -2.51 -0.98 30.87
C PHE A 295 -1.68 0.20 30.38
N SER A 296 -0.48 0.34 30.88
CA SER A 296 0.43 1.38 30.45
C SER A 296 1.86 0.88 30.29
N VAL A 297 2.53 1.41 29.27
CA VAL A 297 3.94 1.21 28.97
C VAL A 297 4.63 2.55 29.13
N SER A 298 5.60 2.64 30.01
CA SER A 298 6.18 3.93 30.40
C SER A 298 7.40 4.36 29.58
N ASN A 299 8.04 3.47 28.83
CA ASN A 299 9.28 3.74 28.08
C ASN A 299 9.48 2.82 26.87
N ASN A 300 10.66 2.88 26.23
CA ASN A 300 11.02 2.14 25.01
C ASN A 300 11.27 0.64 25.28
N ASP A 301 11.34 -0.13 24.21
CA ASP A 301 11.80 -1.52 24.15
C ASP A 301 10.97 -2.50 25.00
N VAL A 302 9.66 -2.29 25.14
CA VAL A 302 8.77 -3.27 25.75
C VAL A 302 8.31 -4.27 24.70
N GLN A 303 8.41 -5.55 25.03
CA GLN A 303 8.03 -6.66 24.19
C GLN A 303 6.90 -7.44 24.84
N ILE A 304 5.82 -7.68 24.09
CA ILE A 304 4.63 -8.40 24.53
C ILE A 304 4.38 -9.57 23.59
N TYR A 305 4.46 -10.78 24.12
CA TYR A 305 3.99 -11.98 23.45
C TYR A 305 2.70 -12.48 24.10
N ASN A 306 1.64 -12.63 23.30
CA ASN A 306 0.37 -13.20 23.73
C ASN A 306 0.13 -14.51 22.96
N GLY A 307 0.38 -15.65 23.61
CA GLY A 307 0.44 -16.96 22.97
C GLY A 307 -0.91 -17.53 22.54
N THR A 308 -0.87 -18.63 21.81
CA THR A 308 -2.02 -19.21 21.06
C THR A 308 -3.29 -19.42 21.89
N SER A 309 -3.18 -19.82 23.16
CA SER A 309 -4.32 -20.01 24.07
C SER A 309 -4.54 -18.84 25.02
N ALA A 310 -3.69 -17.83 24.92
CA ALA A 310 -3.66 -16.73 25.87
C ALA A 310 -4.76 -15.70 25.63
N THR A 311 -5.17 -15.07 26.71
CA THR A 311 -6.10 -13.95 26.68
C THR A 311 -5.51 -12.76 27.44
N LEU A 312 -5.44 -11.63 26.75
CA LEU A 312 -5.04 -10.34 27.32
C LEU A 312 -6.15 -9.30 27.08
N LYS A 313 -6.75 -8.77 28.16
CA LYS A 313 -7.84 -7.80 28.08
C LYS A 313 -7.43 -6.45 28.63
N LEU A 314 -7.38 -5.45 27.75
CA LEU A 314 -6.88 -4.11 28.03
C LEU A 314 -7.97 -3.05 27.88
N GLU A 315 -8.00 -2.04 28.74
CA GLU A 315 -8.85 -0.86 28.51
C GLU A 315 -8.34 -0.06 27.30
N THR A 316 -7.03 0.17 27.24
CA THR A 316 -6.33 0.77 26.08
C THR A 316 -4.99 0.09 25.87
N LEU A 317 -4.50 0.15 24.63
CA LEU A 317 -3.13 -0.22 24.28
C LEU A 317 -2.48 1.01 23.65
N THR A 318 -1.92 1.86 24.49
CA THR A 318 -1.26 3.08 24.06
C THR A 318 0.19 3.05 24.51
N PHE A 319 1.08 3.07 23.57
CA PHE A 319 2.49 3.20 23.81
C PHE A 319 2.87 4.68 23.81
N ASN A 320 3.54 5.13 24.82
CA ASN A 320 3.93 6.53 24.96
C ASN A 320 5.29 6.85 24.32
N ASN A 321 6.04 5.82 23.92
CA ASN A 321 7.39 5.93 23.37
C ASN A 321 7.65 4.91 22.27
N ASN A 322 8.81 5.01 21.63
CA ASN A 322 9.22 4.23 20.45
C ASN A 322 9.66 2.80 20.78
N GLN A 323 9.82 1.97 19.75
CA GLN A 323 10.45 0.64 19.81
C GLN A 323 9.68 -0.37 20.68
N GLN A 324 8.37 -0.45 20.49
CA GLN A 324 7.53 -1.45 21.14
C GLN A 324 7.21 -2.58 20.17
N LEU A 325 7.19 -3.81 20.65
CA LEU A 325 6.83 -4.98 19.85
C LEU A 325 5.72 -5.78 20.53
N VAL A 326 4.65 -6.05 19.78
CA VAL A 326 3.55 -6.93 20.23
C VAL A 326 3.36 -8.04 19.20
N LEU A 327 3.54 -9.30 19.63
CA LEU A 327 3.20 -10.48 18.85
C LEU A 327 1.97 -11.14 19.49
N ASN A 328 0.85 -11.19 18.74
CA ASN A 328 -0.41 -11.76 19.22
C ASN A 328 -0.78 -13.02 18.45
N GLU A 329 -0.62 -14.19 19.07
CA GLU A 329 -1.11 -15.48 18.58
C GLU A 329 -2.42 -15.90 19.24
N GLY A 330 -2.81 -15.25 20.32
CA GLY A 330 -4.01 -15.54 21.11
C GLY A 330 -5.12 -14.53 20.88
N THR A 331 -5.80 -14.19 21.97
CA THR A 331 -6.84 -13.17 21.98
C THR A 331 -6.32 -11.91 22.69
N LEU A 332 -6.15 -10.86 21.93
CA LEU A 332 -5.84 -9.51 22.43
C LEU A 332 -7.10 -8.64 22.28
N ASN A 333 -7.73 -8.34 23.39
CA ASN A 333 -8.95 -7.55 23.42
C ASN A 333 -8.66 -6.18 24.04
N VAL A 334 -8.82 -5.13 23.25
CA VAL A 334 -8.62 -3.74 23.67
C VAL A 334 -9.96 -3.01 23.53
N LYS A 335 -10.61 -2.70 24.65
CA LYS A 335 -11.93 -2.05 24.64
C LYS A 335 -11.90 -0.65 24.02
N GLY A 336 -10.87 0.11 24.33
CA GLY A 336 -10.71 1.49 23.84
C GLY A 336 -9.74 1.61 22.67
N LYS A 337 -8.79 2.51 22.79
CA LYS A 337 -7.87 2.87 21.72
C LYS A 337 -6.63 1.99 21.68
N ILE A 338 -6.25 1.59 20.47
CA ILE A 338 -4.94 1.03 20.13
C ILE A 338 -4.15 2.14 19.45
N THR A 339 -2.96 2.50 19.97
CA THR A 339 -2.07 3.47 19.32
C THR A 339 -0.70 2.84 19.13
N ILE A 340 -0.20 2.83 17.88
CA ILE A 340 1.14 2.36 17.55
C ILE A 340 2.00 3.60 17.25
N PRO A 341 2.92 3.97 18.15
CA PRO A 341 3.80 5.13 17.96
C PRO A 341 4.98 4.79 17.04
N ASN A 342 5.84 5.78 16.82
CA ASN A 342 7.01 5.67 15.96
C ASN A 342 7.89 4.45 16.29
N ASN A 343 8.39 3.77 15.25
CA ASN A 343 9.27 2.59 15.37
C ASN A 343 8.72 1.45 16.25
N SER A 344 7.41 1.36 16.37
CA SER A 344 6.73 0.29 17.12
C SER A 344 5.96 -0.61 16.16
N GLU A 345 5.77 -1.86 16.58
CA GLU A 345 5.19 -2.88 15.72
C GLU A 345 4.18 -3.74 16.46
N ILE A 346 3.06 -4.04 15.77
CA ILE A 346 2.09 -5.06 16.21
C ILE A 346 1.93 -6.08 15.09
N VAL A 347 2.18 -7.36 15.40
CA VAL A 347 1.93 -8.49 14.51
C VAL A 347 0.81 -9.32 15.08
N ASN A 348 -0.29 -9.45 14.34
CA ASN A 348 -1.46 -10.23 14.73
C ASN A 348 -1.58 -11.51 13.92
N TYR A 349 -1.41 -12.65 14.57
CA TYR A 349 -1.57 -13.98 13.99
C TYR A 349 -2.95 -14.60 14.26
N ASN A 350 -3.75 -14.04 15.20
CA ASN A 350 -5.05 -14.61 15.56
C ASN A 350 -6.07 -13.49 15.77
N LYS A 351 -6.52 -13.23 17.00
CA LYS A 351 -7.62 -12.32 17.24
C LYS A 351 -7.20 -11.04 17.94
N LEU A 352 -7.43 -9.91 17.27
CA LEU A 352 -7.27 -8.57 17.82
C LEU A 352 -8.58 -7.80 17.74
N THR A 353 -9.05 -7.26 18.86
CA THR A 353 -10.21 -6.37 18.88
C THR A 353 -9.85 -5.02 19.48
N GLY A 354 -10.47 -3.96 19.01
CA GLY A 354 -10.24 -2.61 19.51
C GLY A 354 -11.43 -1.67 19.33
N GLY A 355 -11.56 -0.68 20.21
CA GLY A 355 -12.55 0.39 20.05
C GLY A 355 -12.16 1.35 18.91
N SER A 356 -10.90 1.71 18.83
CA SER A 356 -10.31 2.47 17.72
C SER A 356 -8.84 2.12 17.54
N PHE A 357 -8.28 2.45 16.37
CA PHE A 357 -6.92 2.12 16.00
C PHE A 357 -6.23 3.33 15.37
N GLU A 358 -5.01 3.63 15.78
CA GLU A 358 -4.20 4.71 15.21
C GLU A 358 -2.74 4.30 15.07
N MET A 359 -2.22 4.48 13.86
CA MET A 359 -0.80 4.37 13.55
C MET A 359 -0.20 5.76 13.37
N LEU A 360 0.93 5.99 14.03
CA LEU A 360 1.74 7.19 13.86
C LEU A 360 2.93 6.92 12.93
N SER A 361 3.69 7.96 12.61
CA SER A 361 4.81 7.89 11.66
C SER A 361 5.84 6.82 12.06
N GLY A 362 6.34 6.03 11.08
CA GLY A 362 7.36 5.00 11.30
C GLY A 362 6.88 3.74 12.02
N SER A 363 5.58 3.57 12.24
CA SER A 363 5.01 2.38 12.87
C SER A 363 4.66 1.28 11.88
N LYS A 364 4.59 0.04 12.37
CA LYS A 364 4.25 -1.13 11.56
C LYS A 364 3.09 -1.90 12.18
N PHE A 365 2.19 -2.35 11.33
CA PHE A 365 1.09 -3.22 11.70
C PHE A 365 0.92 -4.32 10.66
N TYR A 366 0.94 -5.56 11.11
CA TYR A 366 0.73 -6.73 10.26
C TYR A 366 -0.40 -7.59 10.81
N ASN A 367 -1.46 -7.78 10.02
CA ASN A 367 -2.45 -8.81 10.23
C ASN A 367 -2.13 -9.97 9.30
N VAL A 368 -1.51 -11.00 9.83
CA VAL A 368 -0.98 -12.15 9.07
C VAL A 368 -2.12 -13.02 8.54
N ALA A 369 -1.84 -13.88 7.57
CA ALA A 369 -2.80 -14.80 7.02
C ALA A 369 -3.46 -15.66 8.12
N GLY A 370 -4.80 -15.66 8.16
CA GLY A 370 -5.58 -16.30 9.21
C GLY A 370 -5.88 -15.44 10.44
N GLY A 371 -5.22 -14.27 10.56
CA GLY A 371 -5.51 -13.31 11.62
C GLY A 371 -6.84 -12.58 11.40
N GLU A 372 -7.52 -12.29 12.50
CA GLU A 372 -8.78 -11.55 12.51
C GLU A 372 -8.64 -10.27 13.34
N VAL A 373 -8.95 -9.14 12.73
CA VAL A 373 -8.97 -7.84 13.38
C VAL A 373 -10.37 -7.25 13.33
N THR A 374 -10.86 -6.76 14.46
CA THR A 374 -12.13 -6.04 14.55
C THR A 374 -11.92 -4.74 15.32
N ILE A 375 -12.14 -3.61 14.66
CA ILE A 375 -12.10 -2.28 15.26
C ILE A 375 -13.51 -1.67 15.15
N ASP A 376 -14.14 -1.43 16.29
CA ASP A 376 -15.53 -0.96 16.32
C ASP A 376 -15.71 0.44 15.71
N GLY A 377 -14.72 1.32 15.91
CA GLY A 377 -14.73 2.69 15.44
C GLY A 377 -13.76 2.96 14.28
N LEU A 378 -12.97 4.02 14.45
CA LEU A 378 -12.04 4.49 13.42
C LEU A 378 -10.71 3.73 13.47
N SER A 379 -10.27 3.26 12.31
CA SER A 379 -8.88 2.88 12.03
C SER A 379 -8.21 3.99 11.25
N LYS A 380 -7.16 4.59 11.83
CA LYS A 380 -6.45 5.71 11.22
C LYS A 380 -4.96 5.40 11.04
N ILE A 381 -4.49 5.59 9.82
CA ILE A 381 -3.07 5.57 9.48
C ILE A 381 -2.67 7.01 9.21
N SER A 382 -1.81 7.57 10.06
CA SER A 382 -1.35 8.95 9.93
C SER A 382 0.14 8.98 9.65
N ASN A 383 0.54 9.80 8.67
CA ASN A 383 1.91 10.25 8.54
C ASN A 383 1.91 11.76 8.75
N ASP A 384 2.60 12.27 9.74
CA ASP A 384 2.63 13.71 10.03
C ASP A 384 3.46 14.54 9.05
N GLY A 385 4.04 13.90 8.02
CA GLY A 385 4.76 14.56 6.94
C GLY A 385 6.05 15.30 7.34
N SER A 386 6.37 15.34 8.63
CA SER A 386 7.46 16.16 9.18
C SER A 386 8.77 15.39 9.37
N GLY A 387 8.78 14.07 9.21
CA GLY A 387 9.93 13.20 9.49
C GLY A 387 10.59 12.62 8.26
N THR A 388 11.88 12.36 8.38
CA THR A 388 12.69 11.61 7.39
C THR A 388 12.38 10.11 7.40
N ASN A 389 11.62 9.62 8.38
CA ASN A 389 11.19 8.22 8.49
C ASN A 389 9.79 8.04 7.91
N LYS A 390 9.77 7.55 6.67
CA LYS A 390 8.56 7.39 5.86
C LYS A 390 8.05 5.94 5.81
N ASP A 391 8.37 5.12 6.79
CA ASP A 391 8.26 3.67 6.72
C ASP A 391 7.08 3.11 7.53
N ASN A 392 5.94 3.81 7.56
CA ASN A 392 4.72 3.19 8.07
C ASN A 392 4.33 2.03 7.17
N VAL A 393 4.11 0.87 7.75
CA VAL A 393 3.57 -0.28 7.04
C VAL A 393 2.29 -0.71 7.74
N TRP A 394 1.17 -0.63 7.02
CA TRP A 394 -0.06 -1.30 7.40
C TRP A 394 -0.34 -2.40 6.39
N MET A 395 -0.38 -3.65 6.84
CA MET A 395 -0.60 -4.80 5.98
C MET A 395 -1.69 -5.68 6.55
N ASN A 396 -2.67 -6.03 5.72
CA ASN A 396 -3.70 -7.00 6.04
C ASN A 396 -3.64 -8.19 5.09
N SER A 397 -3.22 -9.34 5.58
CA SER A 397 -3.29 -10.63 4.89
C SER A 397 -4.34 -11.58 5.47
N GLY A 398 -5.08 -11.14 6.49
CA GLY A 398 -6.19 -11.83 7.10
C GLY A 398 -7.51 -11.08 6.93
N LYS A 399 -8.40 -11.20 7.89
CA LYS A 399 -9.66 -10.45 7.91
C LYS A 399 -9.53 -9.19 8.73
N TYR A 400 -9.93 -8.07 8.18
CA TYR A 400 -9.92 -6.78 8.87
C TYR A 400 -11.29 -6.12 8.79
N THR A 401 -11.93 -5.88 9.93
CA THR A 401 -13.22 -5.19 10.00
C THR A 401 -13.06 -3.92 10.82
N THR A 402 -13.58 -2.80 10.31
CA THR A 402 -13.54 -1.51 11.02
C THR A 402 -14.79 -0.68 10.78
N GLY A 403 -15.15 0.18 11.74
CA GLY A 403 -16.24 1.14 11.60
C GLY A 403 -15.98 2.16 10.50
N SER A 404 -14.80 2.76 10.50
CA SER A 404 -14.30 3.67 9.46
C SER A 404 -12.80 3.48 9.27
N PHE A 405 -12.29 3.85 8.09
CA PHE A 405 -10.87 3.79 7.79
C PHE A 405 -10.38 5.13 7.25
N GLU A 406 -9.27 5.63 7.77
CA GLU A 406 -8.62 6.83 7.29
C GLU A 406 -7.14 6.57 7.01
N ALA A 407 -6.69 6.84 5.79
CA ALA A 407 -5.28 6.91 5.42
C ALA A 407 -4.93 8.35 5.06
N THR A 408 -4.12 9.00 5.90
CA THR A 408 -3.81 10.43 5.78
C THR A 408 -2.33 10.71 5.93
N GLY A 409 -1.81 11.68 5.16
CA GLY A 409 -0.43 12.16 5.29
C GLY A 409 0.41 11.96 4.03
N GLY A 410 1.50 12.69 3.89
CA GLY A 410 2.27 12.92 2.66
C GLY A 410 2.46 11.75 1.72
N CYS A 411 2.09 11.93 0.47
CA CYS A 411 1.97 10.97 -0.65
C CYS A 411 3.19 10.14 -1.00
N GLN A 412 4.26 10.20 -0.26
CA GLN A 412 5.53 9.68 -0.78
C GLN A 412 5.92 8.29 -0.31
N ASN A 413 5.35 7.81 0.73
CA ASN A 413 5.37 6.50 1.36
C ASN A 413 4.65 6.68 2.70
N PRO A 414 3.96 5.79 3.21
CA PRO A 414 3.88 4.39 3.01
C PRO A 414 2.60 4.00 2.33
N ALA A 415 2.61 2.81 1.84
CA ALA A 415 1.42 2.18 1.37
C ALA A 415 0.71 1.44 2.50
N ALA A 416 -0.60 1.52 2.50
CA ALA A 416 -1.41 0.51 3.15
C ALA A 416 -1.58 -0.65 2.16
N PHE A 417 -1.32 -1.87 2.61
CA PHE A 417 -1.38 -3.07 1.78
C PHE A 417 -2.51 -3.97 2.24
N ASN A 418 -3.48 -4.22 1.39
CA ASN A 418 -4.54 -5.20 1.66
C ASN A 418 -4.42 -6.39 0.72
N ASN A 419 -4.01 -7.53 1.26
CA ASN A 419 -3.82 -8.79 0.55
C ASN A 419 -4.95 -9.80 0.83
N CYS A 420 -5.98 -9.43 1.58
CA CYS A 420 -7.12 -10.29 1.84
C CYS A 420 -8.40 -9.46 1.96
N HIS A 421 -9.29 -9.76 2.89
CA HIS A 421 -10.59 -9.12 3.00
C HIS A 421 -10.59 -8.00 4.04
N MET A 422 -10.96 -6.81 3.60
CA MET A 422 -11.17 -5.67 4.46
C MET A 422 -12.62 -5.20 4.37
N THR A 423 -13.30 -5.12 5.51
CA THR A 423 -14.65 -4.57 5.62
C THR A 423 -14.63 -3.26 6.41
N VAL A 424 -15.08 -2.19 5.79
CA VAL A 424 -15.28 -0.88 6.42
C VAL A 424 -16.78 -0.60 6.46
N THR A 425 -17.41 -0.76 7.61
CA THR A 425 -18.89 -0.65 7.70
C THR A 425 -19.41 0.75 7.39
N GLY A 426 -18.59 1.79 7.59
CA GLY A 426 -18.87 3.18 7.27
C GLY A 426 -18.03 3.71 6.12
N LYS A 427 -17.29 4.79 6.40
CA LYS A 427 -16.52 5.53 5.41
C LYS A 427 -15.07 5.03 5.31
N PHE A 428 -14.62 4.79 4.09
CA PHE A 428 -13.20 4.67 3.72
C PHE A 428 -12.73 6.03 3.20
N TYR A 429 -11.75 6.64 3.85
CA TYR A 429 -11.24 7.96 3.52
C TYR A 429 -9.74 7.94 3.26
N MET A 430 -9.32 8.61 2.18
CA MET A 430 -7.92 8.80 1.84
C MET A 430 -7.59 10.28 1.62
N ASN A 431 -6.39 10.69 2.04
CA ASN A 431 -5.88 12.03 1.80
C ASN A 431 -4.34 12.00 1.73
N HIS A 432 -3.75 12.31 0.57
CA HIS A 432 -2.32 12.24 0.31
C HIS A 432 -1.70 10.88 0.68
N SER A 433 -2.27 9.78 0.24
CA SER A 433 -1.83 8.44 0.63
C SER A 433 -1.85 7.43 -0.52
N ASN A 434 -1.13 6.33 -0.34
CA ASN A 434 -1.11 5.19 -1.24
C ASN A 434 -1.82 4.00 -0.60
N PHE A 435 -2.65 3.31 -1.37
CA PHE A 435 -3.28 2.06 -0.98
C PHE A 435 -3.06 1.01 -2.05
N VAL A 436 -2.61 -0.16 -1.67
CA VAL A 436 -2.43 -1.31 -2.56
C VAL A 436 -3.42 -2.39 -2.19
N LEU A 437 -4.34 -2.69 -3.09
CA LEU A 437 -5.25 -3.83 -3.02
C LEU A 437 -4.70 -4.92 -3.92
N ASP A 438 -4.15 -5.96 -3.35
CA ASP A 438 -3.47 -7.02 -4.08
C ASP A 438 -4.44 -7.87 -4.92
N GLY A 439 -3.87 -8.67 -5.82
CA GLY A 439 -4.66 -9.51 -6.71
C GLY A 439 -5.54 -10.51 -5.96
N GLY A 440 -6.84 -10.52 -6.26
CA GLY A 440 -7.81 -11.39 -5.60
C GLY A 440 -8.25 -10.94 -4.20
N ALA A 441 -7.71 -9.86 -3.67
CA ALA A 441 -8.14 -9.27 -2.40
C ALA A 441 -9.40 -8.41 -2.56
N ALA A 442 -10.10 -8.13 -1.45
CA ALA A 442 -11.29 -7.30 -1.47
C ALA A 442 -11.29 -6.22 -0.39
N VAL A 443 -11.83 -5.06 -0.75
CA VAL A 443 -12.29 -4.02 0.17
C VAL A 443 -13.79 -3.82 -0.03
N GLU A 444 -14.58 -3.99 1.02
CA GLU A 444 -15.99 -3.61 1.03
C GLU A 444 -16.19 -2.43 1.98
N CYS A 445 -16.84 -1.34 1.51
CA CYS A 445 -17.10 -0.18 2.35
C CYS A 445 -18.50 0.42 2.13
N GLY A 446 -18.98 1.14 3.15
CA GLY A 446 -20.27 1.85 3.08
C GLY A 446 -20.20 3.02 2.09
N SER A 447 -19.19 3.84 2.19
CA SER A 447 -18.85 4.91 1.26
C SER A 447 -17.34 5.04 1.11
N PHE A 448 -16.92 5.58 -0.03
CA PHE A 448 -15.51 5.86 -0.31
C PHE A 448 -15.35 7.34 -0.64
N GLU A 449 -14.41 7.98 0.03
CA GLU A 449 -14.07 9.38 -0.22
C GLU A 449 -12.56 9.56 -0.21
N TRP A 450 -12.02 10.20 -1.23
CA TRP A 450 -10.67 10.70 -1.13
C TRP A 450 -10.59 12.19 -1.41
N LYS A 451 -9.60 12.82 -0.82
CA LYS A 451 -9.27 14.21 -1.01
C LYS A 451 -7.80 14.33 -1.41
N ASP A 452 -7.54 15.23 -2.35
CA ASP A 452 -6.20 15.51 -2.86
C ASP A 452 -5.47 14.28 -3.45
N ASP A 453 -4.17 14.31 -3.57
CA ASP A 453 -3.31 13.38 -4.28
C ASP A 453 -3.27 11.97 -3.67
N ASN A 454 -3.97 11.01 -4.26
CA ASN A 454 -3.97 9.63 -3.79
C ASN A 454 -3.71 8.64 -4.92
N TYR A 455 -3.07 7.51 -4.59
CA TYR A 455 -2.95 6.35 -5.46
C TYR A 455 -3.68 5.17 -4.84
N PHE A 456 -4.54 4.52 -5.63
CA PHE A 456 -5.19 3.28 -5.27
C PHE A 456 -4.86 2.22 -6.32
N HIS A 457 -3.88 1.38 -6.01
CA HIS A 457 -3.41 0.31 -6.86
C HIS A 457 -4.24 -0.95 -6.66
N MET A 458 -4.67 -1.57 -7.75
CA MET A 458 -5.52 -2.76 -7.73
C MET A 458 -4.89 -3.86 -8.60
N GLY A 459 -4.49 -4.95 -7.99
CA GLY A 459 -4.02 -6.14 -8.68
C GLY A 459 -5.14 -6.83 -9.46
N GLY A 460 -4.79 -7.75 -10.35
CA GLY A 460 -5.79 -8.49 -11.15
C GLY A 460 -6.79 -9.22 -10.27
N LYS A 461 -8.09 -9.18 -10.60
CA LYS A 461 -9.20 -9.75 -9.81
C LYS A 461 -9.42 -9.11 -8.43
N ALA A 462 -8.76 -8.01 -8.11
CA ALA A 462 -9.07 -7.26 -6.90
C ALA A 462 -10.46 -6.63 -6.98
N LEU A 463 -11.15 -6.54 -5.84
CA LEU A 463 -12.49 -5.99 -5.74
C LEU A 463 -12.56 -4.83 -4.75
N LEU A 464 -12.87 -3.63 -5.23
CA LEU A 464 -13.33 -2.52 -4.39
C LEU A 464 -14.86 -2.42 -4.51
N LYS A 465 -15.57 -2.73 -3.44
CA LYS A 465 -17.04 -2.64 -3.39
C LYS A 465 -17.47 -1.53 -2.45
N VAL A 466 -18.10 -0.52 -3.01
CA VAL A 466 -18.66 0.63 -2.31
C VAL A 466 -20.18 0.54 -2.39
N THR A 467 -20.86 0.23 -1.29
CA THR A 467 -22.32 0.03 -1.30
C THR A 467 -23.08 1.32 -1.52
N GLY A 468 -22.52 2.44 -1.12
CA GLY A 468 -23.08 3.79 -1.33
C GLY A 468 -22.30 4.58 -2.37
N GLN A 469 -21.85 5.75 -1.98
CA GLN A 469 -21.22 6.73 -2.85
C GLN A 469 -19.68 6.58 -2.87
N LEU A 470 -19.12 6.60 -4.08
CA LEU A 470 -17.70 6.78 -4.31
C LEU A 470 -17.48 8.24 -4.73
N LEU A 471 -16.68 8.95 -3.96
CA LEU A 471 -16.34 10.36 -4.14
C LEU A 471 -14.83 10.50 -4.26
N ALA A 472 -14.33 10.74 -5.47
CA ALA A 472 -12.90 10.90 -5.72
C ALA A 472 -12.60 12.34 -6.14
N ASN A 473 -11.82 13.06 -5.34
CA ASN A 473 -11.46 14.45 -5.52
C ASN A 473 -9.95 14.58 -5.67
N ASN A 474 -9.44 14.87 -6.85
CA ASN A 474 -8.02 15.13 -7.08
C ASN A 474 -7.78 16.53 -7.61
N ASP A 475 -6.74 17.19 -7.12
CA ASP A 475 -6.30 18.50 -7.63
C ASP A 475 -5.35 18.36 -8.83
N ASP A 476 -4.71 17.22 -9.05
CA ASP A 476 -3.70 17.03 -10.07
C ASP A 476 -3.92 15.78 -10.95
N THR A 477 -3.23 15.72 -12.09
CA THR A 477 -3.41 14.75 -13.21
C THR A 477 -2.67 13.47 -13.01
N GLY A 478 -2.09 13.07 -12.04
CA GLY A 478 -1.31 11.84 -11.92
C GLY A 478 -1.81 10.88 -10.86
N TYR A 479 -2.91 11.20 -10.21
CA TYR A 479 -3.44 10.46 -9.09
C TYR A 479 -4.75 9.78 -9.45
N GLY A 480 -4.97 8.56 -8.97
CA GLY A 480 -6.16 7.82 -9.38
C GLY A 480 -6.22 6.37 -8.92
N PHE A 481 -7.16 5.66 -9.51
CA PHE A 481 -7.28 4.21 -9.42
C PHE A 481 -6.51 3.56 -10.56
N TYR A 482 -5.71 2.55 -10.25
CA TYR A 482 -4.85 1.84 -11.19
C TYR A 482 -5.13 0.35 -11.16
N GLY A 483 -5.55 -0.23 -12.29
CA GLY A 483 -5.62 -1.67 -12.48
C GLY A 483 -4.28 -2.19 -13.00
N ASP A 484 -3.38 -2.56 -12.09
CA ASP A 484 -1.99 -2.91 -12.40
C ASP A 484 -1.80 -4.35 -12.89
N GLY A 485 -2.83 -5.19 -12.77
CA GLY A 485 -2.77 -6.59 -13.18
C GLY A 485 -2.98 -6.79 -14.68
N THR A 486 -2.62 -7.98 -15.17
CA THR A 486 -2.98 -8.44 -16.53
C THR A 486 -4.47 -8.79 -16.65
N GLU A 487 -5.12 -9.10 -15.53
CA GLU A 487 -6.56 -9.36 -15.42
C GLU A 487 -7.25 -8.11 -14.84
N TYR A 488 -8.53 -7.95 -15.17
CA TYR A 488 -9.30 -6.82 -14.70
C TYR A 488 -9.51 -6.86 -13.18
N ALA A 489 -9.29 -5.71 -12.52
CA ALA A 489 -9.80 -5.42 -11.20
C ALA A 489 -11.18 -4.75 -11.31
N VAL A 490 -11.98 -4.83 -10.26
CA VAL A 490 -13.36 -4.33 -10.25
C VAL A 490 -13.55 -3.24 -9.22
N ILE A 491 -14.13 -2.13 -9.65
CA ILE A 491 -14.72 -1.12 -8.76
C ILE A 491 -16.24 -1.22 -8.90
N GLN A 492 -16.91 -1.75 -7.89
CA GLN A 492 -18.36 -1.76 -7.81
C GLN A 492 -18.81 -0.62 -6.89
N ALA A 493 -19.63 0.29 -7.38
CA ALA A 493 -20.13 1.42 -6.58
C ALA A 493 -21.63 1.64 -6.78
N GLY A 494 -22.33 1.99 -5.70
CA GLY A 494 -23.74 2.39 -5.77
C GLY A 494 -23.92 3.63 -6.62
N SER A 495 -23.05 4.63 -6.43
CA SER A 495 -22.93 5.80 -7.30
C SER A 495 -21.50 6.33 -7.30
N ILE A 496 -21.10 6.96 -8.41
CA ILE A 496 -19.85 7.70 -8.50
C ILE A 496 -20.20 9.17 -8.68
N VAL A 497 -19.72 9.99 -7.76
CA VAL A 497 -20.11 11.40 -7.71
C VAL A 497 -18.90 12.31 -7.62
N LYS A 498 -19.11 13.56 -8.00
CA LYS A 498 -18.16 14.64 -7.86
C LYS A 498 -18.31 15.32 -6.50
N GLY A 499 -17.18 15.66 -5.86
CA GLY A 499 -17.18 16.52 -4.68
C GLY A 499 -17.52 17.98 -4.97
N SER A 500 -17.87 18.71 -3.94
CA SER A 500 -18.35 20.10 -4.01
C SER A 500 -17.25 21.16 -3.97
N GLU A 501 -16.00 20.79 -3.73
CA GLU A 501 -14.90 21.75 -3.49
C GLU A 501 -13.79 21.62 -4.52
N GLY A 502 -13.49 22.67 -5.30
CA GLY A 502 -12.26 22.85 -6.08
C GLY A 502 -12.22 22.24 -7.48
N LYS A 503 -11.03 22.17 -8.06
CA LYS A 503 -10.72 21.56 -9.36
C LYS A 503 -10.54 20.06 -9.18
N TYR A 504 -11.50 19.23 -9.59
CA TYR A 504 -11.49 17.80 -9.30
C TYR A 504 -11.28 16.96 -10.54
N ARG A 505 -10.33 16.05 -10.45
CA ARG A 505 -10.00 15.10 -11.51
C ARG A 505 -10.07 13.69 -10.94
N ALA A 506 -11.08 12.93 -11.30
CA ALA A 506 -11.07 11.51 -11.01
C ALA A 506 -10.37 10.80 -12.17
N ALA A 507 -9.36 10.00 -11.87
CA ALA A 507 -8.56 9.28 -12.84
C ALA A 507 -8.64 7.77 -12.62
N TYR A 508 -8.82 7.03 -13.71
CA TYR A 508 -8.95 5.58 -13.72
C TYR A 508 -8.08 5.02 -14.85
N PHE A 509 -7.17 4.11 -14.52
CA PHE A 509 -6.17 3.63 -15.47
C PHE A 509 -6.00 2.12 -15.43
N GLY A 510 -5.48 1.57 -16.51
CA GLY A 510 -5.15 0.15 -16.62
C GLY A 510 -6.38 -0.75 -16.73
N ASN A 511 -6.24 -2.01 -16.32
CA ASN A 511 -7.29 -3.02 -16.44
C ASN A 511 -8.32 -2.88 -15.30
N LEU A 512 -9.20 -1.88 -15.41
CA LEU A 512 -10.28 -1.62 -14.48
C LEU A 512 -11.64 -1.84 -15.12
N PHE A 513 -12.52 -2.56 -14.42
CA PHE A 513 -13.94 -2.61 -14.72
C PHE A 513 -14.71 -1.85 -13.63
N ILE A 514 -15.45 -0.84 -14.03
CA ILE A 514 -16.25 0.00 -13.14
C ILE A 514 -17.72 -0.37 -13.32
N ASP A 515 -18.27 -1.00 -12.26
CA ASP A 515 -19.67 -1.39 -12.19
C ASP A 515 -20.42 -0.43 -11.27
N THR A 516 -21.34 0.32 -11.84
CA THR A 516 -22.16 1.27 -11.07
C THR A 516 -23.60 1.23 -11.56
N ASN A 517 -24.55 1.23 -10.62
CA ASN A 517 -25.99 1.27 -10.90
C ASN A 517 -26.47 2.69 -11.21
N ASP A 518 -25.68 3.68 -10.90
CA ASP A 518 -26.03 5.09 -11.09
C ASP A 518 -24.96 5.79 -11.93
N HIS A 519 -25.38 6.80 -12.70
CA HIS A 519 -24.46 7.52 -13.60
C HIS A 519 -23.42 8.28 -12.82
N PHE A 520 -22.27 8.52 -13.50
CA PHE A 520 -21.39 9.60 -13.08
C PHE A 520 -22.19 10.90 -13.07
N THR A 521 -22.59 11.39 -11.93
CA THR A 521 -23.27 12.68 -11.86
C THR A 521 -22.30 13.77 -12.27
N GLN A 522 -22.60 14.45 -13.37
CA GLN A 522 -21.92 15.70 -13.70
C GLN A 522 -22.21 16.67 -12.55
N GLY A 523 -21.15 17.09 -11.87
CA GLY A 523 -21.24 18.31 -11.10
C GLY A 523 -21.53 19.47 -12.06
N GLU A 524 -22.28 20.46 -11.61
CA GLU A 524 -22.60 21.66 -12.35
C GLU A 524 -21.33 22.21 -13.05
N ASN A 525 -21.48 22.62 -14.33
CA ASN A 525 -20.44 23.25 -15.12
C ASN A 525 -19.83 24.43 -14.36
N SER A 526 -18.76 24.20 -13.62
CA SER A 526 -17.88 25.29 -13.28
C SER A 526 -17.11 25.67 -14.54
N ALA A 527 -16.88 26.95 -14.78
CA ALA A 527 -16.13 27.46 -15.92
C ALA A 527 -14.73 26.85 -16.10
N ASP A 528 -14.25 26.09 -15.10
CA ASP A 528 -12.94 25.42 -15.04
C ASP A 528 -12.99 23.91 -15.29
N GLY A 529 -14.12 23.34 -15.71
CA GLY A 529 -14.27 21.97 -16.18
C GLY A 529 -13.84 20.88 -15.19
N THR A 530 -14.79 20.03 -14.81
CA THR A 530 -14.44 18.78 -14.11
C THR A 530 -14.01 17.75 -15.11
N TRP A 531 -12.88 17.13 -14.85
CA TRP A 531 -12.29 16.21 -15.78
C TRP A 531 -12.25 14.81 -15.16
N TYR A 532 -12.85 13.84 -15.84
CA TYR A 532 -12.56 12.44 -15.63
C TYR A 532 -11.49 12.02 -16.64
N THR A 533 -10.44 11.35 -16.16
CA THR A 533 -9.41 10.79 -17.03
C THR A 533 -9.53 9.28 -17.00
N PHE A 534 -9.68 8.67 -18.19
CA PHE A 534 -9.80 7.23 -18.33
C PHE A 534 -8.67 6.70 -19.20
N GLY A 535 -7.99 5.66 -18.74
CA GLY A 535 -7.02 4.91 -19.54
C GLY A 535 -7.69 3.96 -20.54
N ASP A 536 -6.90 3.43 -21.46
CA ASP A 536 -7.35 2.66 -22.63
C ASP A 536 -8.16 1.41 -22.32
N ASN A 537 -7.86 0.74 -21.19
CA ASN A 537 -8.48 -0.53 -20.85
C ASN A 537 -9.64 -0.40 -19.85
N VAL A 538 -9.95 0.82 -19.40
CA VAL A 538 -11.04 1.03 -18.44
C VAL A 538 -12.39 0.78 -19.09
N LYS A 539 -13.23 -0.07 -18.48
CA LYS A 539 -14.56 -0.45 -18.96
C LYS A 539 -15.64 -0.15 -17.94
N PHE A 540 -16.85 0.13 -18.43
CA PHE A 540 -18.01 0.51 -17.60
C PHE A 540 -19.23 -0.37 -17.89
N SER A 541 -20.01 -0.66 -16.84
CA SER A 541 -21.23 -1.47 -16.89
C SER A 541 -22.49 -0.76 -17.35
N PHE A 542 -22.45 0.50 -17.74
CA PHE A 542 -23.65 1.30 -18.06
C PHE A 542 -24.65 0.56 -18.90
N THR A 543 -25.90 0.50 -18.43
CA THR A 543 -27.00 -0.24 -19.09
C THR A 543 -27.86 0.64 -19.97
N ASP A 544 -27.84 1.95 -19.82
CA ASP A 544 -28.67 2.87 -20.57
C ASP A 544 -27.90 3.69 -21.63
N ASN A 545 -28.66 4.45 -22.43
CA ASN A 545 -28.14 5.28 -23.52
C ASN A 545 -27.42 6.55 -23.04
N THR A 546 -26.90 6.59 -21.85
CA THR A 546 -26.15 7.74 -21.37
C THR A 546 -24.93 7.93 -22.26
N ASP A 547 -24.92 9.08 -22.90
CA ASP A 547 -23.83 9.45 -23.79
C ASP A 547 -22.62 9.86 -22.94
N VAL A 548 -21.71 8.90 -22.74
CA VAL A 548 -20.42 9.17 -22.05
C VAL A 548 -19.54 10.14 -22.83
N SER A 549 -19.87 10.45 -24.09
CA SER A 549 -19.18 11.47 -24.89
C SER A 549 -19.38 12.90 -24.33
N SER A 550 -20.40 13.12 -23.50
CA SER A 550 -20.63 14.40 -22.84
C SER A 550 -19.71 14.65 -21.62
N TYR A 551 -19.01 13.63 -21.11
CA TYR A 551 -17.98 13.82 -20.09
C TYR A 551 -16.75 14.44 -20.76
N GLN A 552 -16.38 15.62 -20.33
CA GLN A 552 -15.16 16.25 -20.81
C GLN A 552 -13.96 15.44 -20.32
N THR A 553 -13.31 14.76 -21.26
CA THR A 553 -12.10 14.00 -21.00
C THR A 553 -10.90 14.87 -21.31
N HIS A 554 -10.03 15.11 -20.36
CA HIS A 554 -8.80 15.86 -20.60
C HIS A 554 -7.78 14.95 -21.27
N GLY A 555 -7.71 14.98 -22.60
CA GLY A 555 -6.72 14.26 -23.41
C GLY A 555 -6.86 12.74 -23.43
N ALA A 556 -7.95 12.17 -22.96
CA ALA A 556 -8.14 10.73 -22.90
C ALA A 556 -9.37 10.26 -23.70
N LYS A 557 -9.40 8.98 -24.00
CA LYS A 557 -10.47 8.30 -24.70
C LYS A 557 -11.81 8.44 -23.99
N THR A 558 -12.87 8.41 -24.77
CA THR A 558 -14.22 8.17 -24.30
C THR A 558 -14.28 6.89 -23.49
N ALA A 559 -14.85 6.91 -22.29
CA ALA A 559 -15.04 5.71 -21.47
C ALA A 559 -15.69 4.58 -22.29
N GLN A 560 -15.10 3.39 -22.28
CA GLN A 560 -15.57 2.27 -23.09
C GLN A 560 -16.68 1.52 -22.38
N LYS A 561 -17.83 1.36 -23.02
CA LYS A 561 -18.91 0.49 -22.53
C LYS A 561 -18.45 -0.98 -22.56
N ALA A 562 -18.76 -1.74 -21.52
CA ALA A 562 -18.47 -3.17 -21.43
C ALA A 562 -19.48 -4.02 -22.23
N THR A 563 -19.63 -3.76 -23.53
CA THR A 563 -20.69 -4.36 -24.36
C THR A 563 -20.51 -5.85 -24.65
N ASN A 564 -19.29 -6.33 -24.70
CA ASN A 564 -18.96 -7.76 -24.88
C ASN A 564 -18.01 -8.26 -23.78
N PHE A 565 -18.08 -7.66 -22.62
CA PHE A 565 -17.19 -7.93 -21.52
C PHE A 565 -17.93 -8.67 -20.41
N SER A 566 -17.39 -9.80 -20.00
CA SER A 566 -17.84 -10.51 -18.81
C SER A 566 -16.67 -10.74 -17.89
N ILE A 567 -16.90 -10.67 -16.59
CA ILE A 567 -15.91 -10.98 -15.58
C ILE A 567 -16.53 -11.88 -14.52
N ASP A 568 -15.78 -12.89 -14.10
CA ASP A 568 -16.15 -13.81 -13.03
C ASP A 568 -14.95 -13.94 -12.10
N ILE A 569 -15.07 -13.37 -10.92
CA ILE A 569 -14.09 -13.48 -9.82
C ILE A 569 -14.72 -14.46 -8.81
N PRO A 570 -14.29 -15.73 -8.75
CA PRO A 570 -14.85 -16.65 -7.78
C PRO A 570 -14.51 -16.23 -6.36
N ALA A 571 -15.43 -16.47 -5.43
CA ALA A 571 -15.11 -16.38 -4.02
C ALA A 571 -14.02 -17.40 -3.68
N ASP A 572 -13.04 -17.00 -2.87
CA ASP A 572 -11.98 -17.90 -2.46
C ASP A 572 -12.30 -18.64 -1.15
N ASN A 573 -11.62 -19.77 -0.92
CA ASN A 573 -11.80 -20.59 0.28
C ASN A 573 -11.20 -19.94 1.54
N ALA A 574 -10.25 -19.03 1.40
CA ALA A 574 -9.65 -18.27 2.49
C ALA A 574 -10.53 -17.10 2.94
N GLY A 575 -11.52 -16.72 2.11
CA GLY A 575 -12.45 -15.62 2.37
C GLY A 575 -11.82 -14.26 2.14
N CYS A 576 -10.77 -14.19 1.30
CA CYS A 576 -10.12 -12.93 0.93
C CYS A 576 -10.90 -12.15 -0.12
N THR A 577 -11.72 -12.81 -0.91
CA THR A 577 -12.71 -12.17 -1.80
C THR A 577 -14.08 -12.81 -1.65
N PRO A 578 -15.16 -11.99 -1.59
CA PRO A 578 -16.53 -12.49 -1.59
C PRO A 578 -16.97 -13.03 -2.96
N GLY A 579 -16.13 -12.82 -3.99
CA GLY A 579 -16.46 -13.09 -5.37
C GLY A 579 -17.23 -11.94 -6.03
N TYR A 580 -17.15 -11.88 -7.35
CA TYR A 580 -17.87 -10.90 -8.15
C TYR A 580 -18.15 -11.47 -9.54
N LYS A 581 -19.35 -11.24 -10.06
CA LYS A 581 -19.73 -11.67 -11.40
C LYS A 581 -20.49 -10.59 -12.13
N TYR A 582 -20.05 -10.31 -13.35
CA TYR A 582 -20.77 -9.45 -14.28
C TYR A 582 -20.95 -10.15 -15.63
N THR A 583 -22.17 -10.11 -16.14
CA THR A 583 -22.51 -10.54 -17.49
C THR A 583 -23.48 -9.51 -18.06
N PRO A 584 -23.20 -8.90 -19.21
CA PRO A 584 -24.08 -7.90 -19.79
C PRO A 584 -25.45 -8.50 -20.12
N SER A 585 -26.52 -7.77 -19.81
CA SER A 585 -27.91 -8.25 -19.91
C SER A 585 -28.44 -8.37 -21.36
N ASN A 586 -27.76 -7.81 -22.36
CA ASN A 586 -27.95 -8.01 -23.78
C ASN A 586 -26.68 -7.60 -24.52
N PRO A 587 -26.14 -8.41 -25.45
CA PRO A 587 -25.10 -7.91 -26.32
C PRO A 587 -25.77 -7.07 -27.40
N PRO A 588 -25.56 -5.74 -27.48
CA PRO A 588 -25.84 -5.01 -28.69
C PRO A 588 -24.87 -5.52 -29.76
N SER A 589 -25.40 -5.73 -30.99
CA SER A 589 -24.57 -5.97 -32.16
C SER A 589 -23.50 -4.89 -32.26
N THR A 590 -22.26 -5.30 -32.22
CA THR A 590 -20.98 -4.60 -32.31
C THR A 590 -20.99 -3.28 -33.10
N PRO A 591 -20.26 -2.26 -32.60
CA PRO A 591 -19.14 -1.74 -33.36
C PRO A 591 -17.83 -2.09 -32.65
N GLN A 592 -17.09 -2.93 -33.29
CA GLN A 592 -15.70 -3.26 -33.01
C GLN A 592 -14.89 -1.96 -33.11
N THR A 593 -14.15 -1.57 -32.10
CA THR A 593 -12.98 -0.72 -32.28
C THR A 593 -11.99 -1.59 -33.04
N ASP A 594 -11.87 -1.31 -34.34
CA ASP A 594 -11.11 -2.12 -35.25
C ASP A 594 -9.61 -2.05 -34.90
N ASP A 595 -9.07 -3.08 -34.25
CA ASP A 595 -7.63 -3.38 -34.27
C ASP A 595 -7.11 -3.55 -35.71
N ASN A 596 -8.00 -3.54 -36.68
CA ASN A 596 -7.75 -3.72 -38.10
C ASN A 596 -7.69 -2.41 -38.89
N SER A 597 -7.65 -1.25 -38.26
CA SER A 597 -7.60 0.02 -38.97
C SER A 597 -6.69 1.05 -38.30
N ILE A 598 -6.09 1.89 -39.14
CA ILE A 598 -5.26 3.02 -38.68
C ILE A 598 -5.54 4.24 -39.55
N ARG A 599 -5.18 5.40 -39.05
CA ARG A 599 -5.01 6.62 -39.83
C ARG A 599 -3.52 6.93 -39.96
N ILE A 600 -3.03 7.11 -41.21
CA ILE A 600 -1.69 7.62 -41.49
C ILE A 600 -1.81 9.11 -41.69
N ILE A 601 -1.01 9.87 -40.93
CA ILE A 601 -0.89 11.33 -41.05
C ILE A 601 0.56 11.67 -41.42
N ALA A 602 0.76 12.59 -42.32
CA ALA A 602 2.11 12.91 -42.78
C ALA A 602 2.32 14.42 -42.97
N GLU A 603 3.54 14.82 -42.80
CA GLU A 603 4.05 16.19 -42.92
C GLU A 603 5.11 16.24 -44.01
N ASP A 604 5.04 17.16 -44.93
CA ASP A 604 6.02 17.28 -46.01
C ASP A 604 7.38 17.80 -45.49
N LEU A 605 8.42 17.73 -46.29
CA LEU A 605 9.77 18.15 -45.88
C LEU A 605 9.96 19.67 -45.98
N SER A 606 8.95 20.45 -45.67
CA SER A 606 8.97 21.89 -45.75
C SER A 606 9.70 22.53 -44.55
N ALA A 607 10.99 22.33 -44.43
CA ALA A 607 11.81 22.84 -43.32
C ALA A 607 12.37 24.26 -43.50
N ALA A 608 11.80 25.06 -44.38
CA ALA A 608 12.33 26.41 -44.72
C ALA A 608 11.80 27.50 -43.76
N GLY A 609 11.53 27.19 -42.46
CA GLY A 609 11.11 28.17 -41.47
C GLY A 609 9.60 28.27 -41.23
N ASP A 610 8.78 27.66 -42.09
CA ASP A 610 7.32 27.71 -42.03
C ASP A 610 6.66 26.35 -41.74
N THR A 611 7.42 25.36 -41.29
CA THR A 611 6.88 24.03 -40.92
C THR A 611 6.03 24.19 -39.66
N ASP A 612 4.75 23.90 -39.77
CA ASP A 612 3.79 24.07 -38.70
C ASP A 612 3.49 22.77 -37.92
N PHE A 613 4.00 21.65 -38.44
CA PHE A 613 3.86 20.31 -37.84
C PHE A 613 2.43 19.98 -37.45
N ASP A 614 1.49 20.19 -38.39
CA ASP A 614 0.08 19.86 -38.24
C ASP A 614 -0.28 18.45 -38.78
N PHE A 615 0.66 17.83 -39.51
CA PHE A 615 0.57 16.47 -40.06
C PHE A 615 -0.69 16.23 -40.89
N ASN A 616 -1.10 17.20 -41.65
CA ASN A 616 -2.29 17.11 -42.53
C ASN A 616 -1.96 17.11 -44.01
N ASP A 617 -0.68 17.11 -44.41
CA ASP A 617 -0.25 17.18 -45.80
C ASP A 617 -0.69 15.96 -46.63
N VAL A 618 -0.68 14.75 -46.00
CA VAL A 618 -1.34 13.57 -46.54
C VAL A 618 -2.00 12.80 -45.41
N VAL A 619 -3.30 12.52 -45.55
CA VAL A 619 -4.01 11.71 -44.56
C VAL A 619 -4.71 10.55 -45.27
N LEU A 620 -4.37 9.33 -44.79
CA LEU A 620 -4.94 8.08 -45.30
C LEU A 620 -5.63 7.33 -44.16
N ASP A 621 -6.89 6.96 -44.37
CA ASP A 621 -7.57 5.98 -43.52
C ASP A 621 -7.34 4.59 -44.13
N VAL A 622 -6.81 3.67 -43.34
CA VAL A 622 -6.42 2.33 -43.78
C VAL A 622 -7.14 1.28 -42.94
N THR A 623 -7.92 0.42 -43.58
CA THR A 623 -8.46 -0.79 -42.95
C THR A 623 -7.72 -2.01 -43.51
N PHE A 624 -7.16 -2.80 -42.59
CA PHE A 624 -6.34 -3.96 -42.98
C PHE A 624 -7.16 -5.00 -43.72
N GLY A 625 -6.54 -5.60 -44.71
CA GLY A 625 -7.18 -6.59 -45.55
C GLY A 625 -6.34 -6.97 -46.75
N ASN A 626 -6.90 -7.84 -47.61
CA ASN A 626 -6.29 -8.27 -48.88
C ASN A 626 -7.31 -8.23 -50.01
N PRO A 627 -7.43 -7.13 -50.79
CA PRO A 627 -6.71 -5.86 -50.61
C PRO A 627 -7.16 -5.09 -49.38
N ALA A 628 -6.29 -4.24 -48.84
CA ALA A 628 -6.62 -3.29 -47.77
C ALA A 628 -7.47 -2.14 -48.32
N THR A 629 -8.45 -1.67 -47.55
CA THR A 629 -9.17 -0.45 -47.88
C THR A 629 -8.30 0.76 -47.55
N VAL A 630 -8.04 1.61 -48.53
CA VAL A 630 -7.23 2.83 -48.35
C VAL A 630 -8.01 4.04 -48.85
N ILE A 631 -8.31 4.96 -47.97
CA ILE A 631 -9.10 6.16 -48.27
C ILE A 631 -8.23 7.41 -48.08
N LEU A 632 -8.01 8.18 -49.10
CA LEU A 632 -7.35 9.48 -49.05
C LEU A 632 -8.37 10.54 -48.60
N THR A 633 -8.08 11.19 -47.47
CA THR A 633 -9.02 12.15 -46.84
C THR A 633 -8.56 13.60 -46.89
N HIS A 634 -7.25 13.87 -46.86
CA HIS A 634 -6.69 15.23 -46.90
C HIS A 634 -5.42 15.29 -47.78
N ALA A 635 -5.20 16.47 -48.37
CA ALA A 635 -3.98 16.86 -49.03
C ALA A 635 -3.65 18.32 -48.65
N GLY A 636 -2.91 18.51 -47.55
CA GLY A 636 -2.57 19.82 -46.96
C GLY A 636 -1.28 20.40 -47.53
N GLY A 637 -0.38 19.57 -48.02
CA GLY A 637 0.87 20.02 -48.63
C GLY A 637 0.62 20.82 -49.91
N THR A 638 1.48 21.79 -50.16
CA THR A 638 1.47 22.57 -51.42
C THR A 638 2.46 22.08 -52.46
N LEU A 639 3.34 21.17 -52.06
CA LEU A 639 4.27 20.49 -52.99
C LEU A 639 3.58 19.27 -53.63
N PRO A 640 4.04 18.80 -54.80
CA PRO A 640 3.55 17.55 -55.34
C PRO A 640 3.84 16.38 -54.40
N LEU A 641 2.79 15.60 -54.10
CA LEU A 641 2.84 14.45 -53.21
C LEU A 641 2.31 13.21 -53.91
N ARG A 642 3.02 12.08 -53.84
CA ARG A 642 2.56 10.83 -54.47
C ARG A 642 2.63 9.62 -53.55
N ILE A 643 1.85 8.61 -53.90
CA ILE A 643 1.78 7.34 -53.15
C ILE A 643 2.43 6.23 -54.02
N ASN A 644 3.34 5.44 -53.37
CA ASN A 644 4.02 4.28 -53.94
C ASN A 644 4.78 4.56 -55.28
N GLY A 645 5.45 5.72 -55.38
CA GLY A 645 6.33 6.05 -56.50
C GLY A 645 5.62 6.31 -57.85
N ASN A 646 4.31 6.34 -57.87
CA ASN A 646 3.53 6.49 -59.11
C ASN A 646 2.96 7.92 -59.25
N ASN A 647 3.37 8.65 -60.27
CA ASN A 647 2.88 10.00 -60.54
C ASN A 647 1.35 10.07 -60.83
N ALA A 648 0.75 8.95 -61.24
CA ALA A 648 -0.70 8.87 -61.37
C ALA A 648 -1.43 8.87 -60.00
N ASN A 649 -0.70 8.51 -58.93
CA ASN A 649 -1.19 8.53 -57.56
C ASN A 649 -0.74 9.80 -56.81
N GLU A 650 -0.54 10.90 -57.55
CA GLU A 650 -0.30 12.20 -56.96
C GLU A 650 -1.61 12.69 -56.29
N VAL A 651 -1.53 13.09 -55.02
CA VAL A 651 -2.72 13.29 -54.17
C VAL A 651 -3.64 14.40 -54.65
N HIS A 652 -3.10 15.48 -55.22
CA HIS A 652 -3.91 16.56 -55.78
C HIS A 652 -4.56 16.18 -57.10
N LYS A 653 -3.90 15.32 -57.93
CA LYS A 653 -4.53 14.72 -59.10
C LYS A 653 -5.71 13.83 -58.70
N LEU A 654 -5.52 13.04 -57.63
CA LEU A 654 -6.56 12.15 -57.12
C LEU A 654 -7.80 12.93 -56.63
N PHE A 655 -7.60 14.09 -56.03
CA PHE A 655 -8.69 15.00 -55.65
C PHE A 655 -9.25 15.86 -56.81
N GLY A 656 -8.63 15.79 -57.98
CA GLY A 656 -9.05 16.59 -59.13
C GLY A 656 -8.80 18.10 -59.00
N VAL A 657 -7.76 18.46 -58.27
CA VAL A 657 -7.36 19.88 -58.05
C VAL A 657 -5.94 20.18 -58.53
N TRP A 658 -5.33 19.24 -59.28
CA TRP A 658 -3.97 19.37 -59.79
C TRP A 658 -3.79 20.65 -60.62
N GLN A 659 -2.67 21.34 -60.39
CA GLN A 659 -2.23 22.51 -61.10
C GLN A 659 -0.88 22.24 -61.77
N GLY A 660 -0.79 22.43 -63.08
CA GLY A 660 0.41 22.19 -63.89
C GLY A 660 0.22 21.12 -64.95
N ASP A 661 1.31 20.84 -65.68
CA ASP A 661 1.37 19.82 -66.73
C ASP A 661 1.44 18.41 -66.16
N ASP A 662 1.37 17.39 -66.98
CA ASP A 662 1.46 15.99 -66.56
C ASP A 662 2.86 15.64 -65.98
N ALA A 663 3.91 16.34 -66.47
CA ALA A 663 5.25 16.21 -65.94
C ALA A 663 5.39 16.92 -64.59
N ILE A 664 6.02 16.25 -63.64
CA ILE A 664 6.34 16.85 -62.32
C ILE A 664 7.82 17.18 -62.34
N ASP A 665 8.13 18.46 -62.34
CA ASP A 665 9.47 19.01 -62.35
C ASP A 665 9.60 20.27 -61.50
N GLU A 666 10.74 20.95 -61.55
CA GLU A 666 11.04 22.17 -60.76
C GLU A 666 10.10 23.36 -61.11
N ASN A 667 9.42 23.32 -62.25
CA ASN A 667 8.49 24.37 -62.69
C ASN A 667 7.02 24.04 -62.32
N THR A 668 6.77 22.86 -61.70
CA THR A 668 5.45 22.47 -61.24
C THR A 668 4.94 23.47 -60.21
N PRO A 669 3.79 24.15 -60.45
CA PRO A 669 3.28 25.15 -59.52
C PRO A 669 2.90 24.54 -58.19
N LEU A 670 2.85 25.41 -57.15
CA LEU A 670 2.30 24.99 -55.84
C LEU A 670 0.85 24.53 -55.96
N GLN A 671 0.51 23.48 -55.30
CA GLN A 671 -0.79 22.84 -55.36
C GLN A 671 -1.80 23.46 -54.39
N GLN A 672 -3.09 23.24 -54.64
CA GLN A 672 -4.14 23.67 -53.70
C GLN A 672 -4.32 22.66 -52.58
N MET A 673 -4.29 23.13 -51.36
CA MET A 673 -4.63 22.32 -50.19
C MET A 673 -6.09 21.83 -50.26
N VAL A 674 -6.35 20.61 -49.78
CA VAL A 674 -7.69 19.99 -49.80
C VAL A 674 -8.05 19.53 -48.39
N ASN A 675 -9.24 19.88 -47.93
CA ASN A 675 -9.86 19.47 -46.65
C ASN A 675 -9.18 19.95 -45.39
N THR A 676 -8.23 20.89 -45.44
CA THR A 676 -7.48 21.39 -44.27
C THR A 676 -8.05 22.68 -43.65
N GLY A 677 -9.20 23.13 -44.13
CA GLY A 677 -9.78 24.43 -43.78
C GLY A 677 -9.24 25.61 -44.60
N LYS A 678 -8.17 25.38 -45.38
CA LYS A 678 -7.75 26.22 -46.51
C LYS A 678 -7.94 25.47 -47.80
N GLY A 679 -8.31 26.17 -48.85
CA GLY A 679 -8.61 25.55 -50.15
C GLY A 679 -9.98 24.82 -50.17
N PRO A 680 -10.24 24.06 -51.26
CA PRO A 680 -11.54 23.45 -51.49
C PRO A 680 -11.79 22.24 -50.57
N SER A 681 -13.05 22.05 -50.16
CA SER A 681 -13.52 20.81 -49.60
C SER A 681 -13.86 19.83 -50.73
N ARG A 682 -13.40 18.58 -50.64
CA ARG A 682 -13.63 17.51 -51.60
C ARG A 682 -14.04 16.24 -50.88
N PRO A 683 -14.87 15.37 -51.50
CA PRO A 683 -15.09 14.03 -50.99
C PRO A 683 -13.79 13.25 -50.90
N SER A 684 -13.68 12.35 -49.90
CA SER A 684 -12.58 11.41 -49.78
C SER A 684 -12.48 10.52 -51.03
N VAL A 685 -11.28 10.08 -51.36
CA VAL A 685 -10.99 9.26 -52.52
C VAL A 685 -10.67 7.83 -52.11
N ASP A 686 -11.44 6.87 -52.61
CA ASP A 686 -11.17 5.45 -52.38
C ASP A 686 -10.04 4.97 -53.30
N LEU A 687 -8.91 4.60 -52.73
CA LEU A 687 -7.72 4.12 -53.41
C LEU A 687 -7.57 2.59 -53.39
N THR A 688 -8.52 1.86 -52.83
CA THR A 688 -8.47 0.41 -52.62
C THR A 688 -8.09 -0.34 -53.89
N ASN A 689 -8.81 -0.07 -54.99
CA ASN A 689 -8.53 -0.71 -56.28
C ASN A 689 -7.36 -0.09 -57.04
N VAL A 690 -7.01 1.15 -56.74
CA VAL A 690 -5.89 1.87 -57.37
C VAL A 690 -4.57 1.36 -56.88
N LEU A 691 -4.44 1.22 -55.57
CA LEU A 691 -3.22 0.73 -54.91
C LEU A 691 -3.15 -0.81 -54.90
N ASN A 692 -4.28 -1.48 -54.71
CA ASN A 692 -4.42 -2.94 -54.69
C ASN A 692 -3.34 -3.63 -53.81
N VAL A 693 -3.13 -3.13 -52.60
CA VAL A 693 -2.10 -3.61 -51.67
C VAL A 693 -2.74 -4.47 -50.58
N SER A 694 -2.04 -5.53 -50.19
CA SER A 694 -2.40 -6.29 -48.98
C SER A 694 -1.68 -5.67 -47.78
N ILE A 695 -2.42 -5.33 -46.72
CA ILE A 695 -1.91 -4.77 -45.47
C ILE A 695 -2.61 -5.50 -44.33
N ASN A 696 -1.85 -6.22 -43.50
CA ASN A 696 -2.40 -7.03 -42.41
C ASN A 696 -1.94 -6.54 -41.03
N SER A 697 -1.09 -5.51 -40.97
CA SER A 697 -0.54 -4.98 -39.74
C SER A 697 -0.13 -3.51 -39.90
N ARG A 698 0.12 -2.83 -38.79
CA ARG A 698 0.63 -1.45 -38.75
C ARG A 698 2.00 -1.34 -39.40
N SER A 699 2.89 -2.28 -39.13
CA SER A 699 4.22 -2.33 -39.71
C SER A 699 4.16 -2.55 -41.25
N GLU A 700 3.22 -3.37 -41.73
CA GLU A 700 2.99 -3.51 -43.18
C GLU A 700 2.44 -2.22 -43.79
N ALA A 701 1.59 -1.47 -43.10
CA ALA A 701 1.07 -0.20 -43.58
C ALA A 701 2.20 0.83 -43.81
N ASP A 702 3.18 0.89 -42.88
CA ASP A 702 4.35 1.75 -43.04
C ASP A 702 5.16 1.44 -44.30
N THR A 703 5.42 0.18 -44.56
CA THR A 703 6.27 -0.26 -45.69
C THR A 703 5.50 -0.32 -47.03
N ARG A 704 4.19 -0.58 -47.00
CA ARG A 704 3.36 -0.76 -48.20
C ARG A 704 2.73 0.53 -48.75
N LEU A 705 2.64 1.57 -47.88
CA LEU A 705 2.14 2.89 -48.25
C LEU A 705 3.27 3.92 -48.13
N LYS A 706 4.14 3.95 -49.16
CA LYS A 706 5.20 4.91 -49.28
C LYS A 706 4.65 6.26 -49.72
N LEU A 707 4.89 7.28 -48.96
CA LEU A 707 4.55 8.66 -49.29
C LEU A 707 5.82 9.39 -49.74
N GLU A 708 5.75 10.13 -50.81
CA GLU A 708 6.89 10.88 -51.34
C GLU A 708 6.46 12.31 -51.71
N VAL A 709 7.32 13.27 -51.38
CA VAL A 709 7.15 14.68 -51.76
C VAL A 709 8.19 15.07 -52.82
N TYR A 710 7.80 15.86 -53.80
CA TYR A 710 8.73 16.40 -54.80
C TYR A 710 9.26 17.74 -54.36
N LYS A 711 10.57 17.80 -54.10
CA LYS A 711 11.24 18.99 -53.58
C LYS A 711 12.68 19.06 -54.09
N ASN A 712 13.12 20.25 -54.46
CA ASN A 712 14.47 20.52 -54.96
C ASN A 712 14.91 19.56 -56.10
N GLY A 713 14.03 19.32 -57.08
CA GLY A 713 14.34 18.49 -58.26
C GLY A 713 14.34 16.99 -57.98
N SER A 714 13.87 16.51 -56.83
CA SER A 714 13.92 15.10 -56.41
C SER A 714 12.65 14.67 -55.66
N TRP A 715 12.27 13.42 -55.84
CA TRP A 715 11.30 12.78 -54.95
C TRP A 715 11.98 12.32 -53.68
N ILE A 716 11.41 12.70 -52.52
CA ILE A 716 11.92 12.42 -51.21
C ILE A 716 10.85 11.62 -50.46
N GLU A 717 11.24 10.47 -49.93
CA GLU A 717 10.34 9.62 -49.14
C GLU A 717 10.11 10.25 -47.74
N MET A 718 8.83 10.34 -47.35
CA MET A 718 8.38 10.76 -46.04
C MET A 718 8.43 9.55 -45.11
N LYS A 719 9.44 9.51 -44.25
CA LYS A 719 9.81 8.32 -43.45
C LYS A 719 9.31 8.37 -42.01
N SER A 720 9.21 7.17 -41.43
CA SER A 720 8.92 6.92 -40.03
C SER A 720 9.99 6.02 -39.40
N ASP A 721 11.27 6.24 -39.76
CA ASP A 721 12.35 5.40 -39.28
C ASP A 721 12.46 5.40 -37.73
N LYS A 722 12.68 4.21 -37.15
CA LYS A 722 12.72 4.00 -35.72
C LYS A 722 13.78 4.88 -35.05
N GLY A 723 13.33 5.68 -34.06
CA GLY A 723 14.23 6.54 -33.28
C GLY A 723 14.76 7.78 -34.00
N GLU A 724 14.33 8.03 -35.27
CA GLU A 724 14.69 9.19 -36.08
C GLU A 724 13.50 10.13 -36.23
N PRO A 725 13.71 11.42 -36.59
CA PRO A 725 12.61 12.35 -36.89
C PRO A 725 11.65 11.81 -37.94
N ALA A 726 10.36 11.77 -37.63
CA ALA A 726 9.34 11.21 -38.54
C ALA A 726 8.67 12.27 -39.37
N CYS A 727 8.45 11.98 -40.67
CA CYS A 727 7.54 12.73 -41.52
C CYS A 727 6.17 12.05 -41.65
N LYS A 728 5.99 10.86 -41.06
CA LYS A 728 4.79 10.05 -41.14
C LYS A 728 4.52 9.38 -39.80
N LEU A 729 3.28 9.44 -39.33
CA LEU A 729 2.82 8.89 -38.08
C LEU A 729 1.61 8.01 -38.27
N ALA A 730 1.45 6.95 -37.48
CA ALA A 730 0.23 6.17 -37.38
C ALA A 730 -0.56 6.54 -36.13
N VAL A 731 -1.84 6.82 -36.31
CA VAL A 731 -2.81 7.14 -35.22
C VAL A 731 -4.07 6.29 -35.41
N GLY A 732 -4.97 6.33 -34.46
CA GLY A 732 -6.29 5.73 -34.60
C GLY A 732 -7.19 6.53 -35.56
N GLN A 733 -8.25 5.93 -36.06
CA GLN A 733 -9.22 6.62 -36.90
C GLN A 733 -10.02 7.69 -36.15
N ASP A 734 -9.99 7.65 -34.83
CA ASP A 734 -10.56 8.64 -33.92
C ASP A 734 -9.71 9.93 -33.79
N PHE A 735 -8.48 9.95 -34.34
CA PHE A 735 -7.66 11.15 -34.36
C PHE A 735 -8.35 12.23 -35.20
N THR A 736 -8.52 13.41 -34.59
CA THR A 736 -9.07 14.57 -35.32
C THR A 736 -7.95 15.25 -36.11
N VAL A 737 -8.03 15.20 -37.45
CA VAL A 737 -7.05 15.86 -38.32
C VAL A 737 -7.09 17.35 -38.07
N LEU A 738 -5.91 17.93 -37.90
CA LEU A 738 -5.77 19.35 -37.61
C LEU A 738 -5.98 20.20 -38.87
N GLY A 739 -6.57 21.36 -38.71
CA GLY A 739 -6.62 22.33 -39.79
C GLY A 739 -5.25 22.98 -39.96
N GLU A 740 -5.03 23.51 -41.15
CA GLU A 740 -3.82 24.20 -41.58
C GLU A 740 -3.24 25.17 -40.56
N ARG A 741 -1.96 25.02 -40.27
CA ARG A 741 -1.17 25.80 -39.29
C ARG A 741 -1.61 25.62 -37.84
N LYS A 742 -2.22 24.49 -37.50
CA LYS A 742 -2.50 24.12 -36.14
C LYS A 742 -1.50 23.05 -35.69
N SER A 743 -0.51 23.47 -34.96
CA SER A 743 0.55 22.59 -34.49
C SER A 743 0.03 21.42 -33.65
N ILE A 744 0.49 20.20 -33.96
CA ILE A 744 0.14 18.97 -33.25
C ILE A 744 0.49 19.08 -31.76
N LYS A 745 1.61 19.70 -31.43
CA LYS A 745 2.04 19.93 -30.04
C LYS A 745 1.09 20.84 -29.26
N GLY A 746 0.47 21.81 -29.96
CA GLY A 746 -0.50 22.72 -29.35
C GLY A 746 -1.88 22.09 -29.17
N ALA A 747 -2.28 21.24 -30.14
CA ALA A 747 -3.57 20.58 -30.10
C ALA A 747 -3.58 19.32 -29.22
N TYR A 748 -2.45 18.63 -29.10
CA TYR A 748 -2.28 17.38 -28.39
C TYR A 748 -1.14 17.50 -27.36
N PRO A 749 -1.41 17.92 -26.13
CA PRO A 749 -0.37 18.19 -25.13
C PRO A 749 0.53 16.99 -24.80
N ASN A 750 0.02 15.78 -24.94
CA ASN A 750 0.77 14.55 -24.65
C ASN A 750 1.72 14.12 -25.80
N PHE A 751 1.67 14.77 -26.95
CA PHE A 751 2.51 14.42 -28.10
C PHE A 751 4.01 14.45 -27.77
N LEU A 752 4.48 15.46 -27.05
CA LEU A 752 5.89 15.58 -26.71
C LEU A 752 6.39 14.47 -25.77
N GLU A 753 5.57 14.05 -24.82
CA GLU A 753 5.91 12.96 -23.92
C GLU A 753 5.90 11.62 -24.66
N TRP A 754 4.95 11.42 -25.58
CA TRP A 754 4.93 10.25 -26.44
C TRP A 754 6.15 10.16 -27.38
N VAL A 755 6.63 11.27 -27.93
CA VAL A 755 7.86 11.32 -28.75
C VAL A 755 9.08 10.88 -27.93
N LYS A 756 9.14 11.28 -26.65
CA LYS A 756 10.23 10.92 -25.71
C LYS A 756 10.10 9.49 -25.19
N ASN A 757 8.93 8.97 -25.13
CA ASN A 757 8.63 7.65 -24.62
C ASN A 757 7.35 7.11 -25.28
N GLU A 758 7.49 6.31 -26.32
CA GLU A 758 6.36 5.74 -27.07
C GLU A 758 5.40 4.93 -26.18
N LYS A 759 5.88 4.42 -25.06
CA LYS A 759 5.10 3.67 -24.08
C LYS A 759 4.38 4.55 -23.07
N PHE A 760 4.63 5.86 -23.08
CA PHE A 760 4.03 6.79 -22.14
C PHE A 760 2.50 6.76 -22.20
N SER A 761 1.95 6.63 -23.37
CA SER A 761 0.52 6.49 -23.58
C SER A 761 0.30 5.83 -24.95
N SER A 762 -0.51 4.81 -25.00
CA SER A 762 -0.95 4.24 -26.26
C SER A 762 -1.75 5.25 -27.10
N GLN A 763 -2.17 6.34 -26.50
CA GLN A 763 -3.01 7.35 -27.12
C GLN A 763 -2.62 8.75 -26.66
N TRP A 764 -1.76 9.40 -27.44
CA TRP A 764 -1.36 10.78 -27.22
C TRP A 764 -2.30 11.83 -27.87
N TRP A 765 -3.19 11.36 -28.78
CA TRP A 765 -4.19 12.20 -29.45
C TRP A 765 -5.55 12.23 -28.80
#